data_6a14ec6bff8bdbaba1a14e2a78174e58
#
_entry.id   6a14ec6bff8bdbaba1a14e2a78174e58
#
_cell.length_a   1.000
_cell.length_b   1.000
_cell.length_c   1.000
_cell.angle_alpha   90.00
_cell.angle_beta   90.00
_cell.angle_gamma   90.00
#
_symmetry.space_group_name_H-M   'P 1'
#
loop_
_entity.id
_entity.type
_entity.pdbx_description
1 polymer ?
#
loop_
_entity_poly.entity_id
_entity_poly.type
_entity_poly.pdbx_seq_one_letter_code
_entity_poly.pdbx_strand_id
1 'polypeptide(L)'
;RLNHTGKSVTLIPEKPFGHHGLKHAFIGEDSAYFIDETYALYEYSFSNRQCYYIADLKDEIEKRGEVSSIIKRENDFCIGFKSSGLIVLKYEANQKIKYRIEYTEIQSGIFCLMKDKFQDIVWVATDGEGLYMLYNDTFTMTNTLLNTPAYQVNNPVRSLYLDPQQTLWIGTKGSGILRIPNYLVNNTPEKHDRLITGNSTLTDNSVYCFAPGGKDRLWIGTENGINYYSYSTHQLKELAVQANGTKVKYVHSIDQTNDSTLWISTVGEGIVKVTLENQRKDPIVKHATRTLVSNGHMASNYFFTSYRESSSTLWFGNRGLGAYRIDVRTGEMAQFRFNNLVNSQTANDVFAIHKNEQGYWLGTGSGLLRFYSNEDGNPDSISAKLYTNSTVHGILEDNRGNLWVSTNQGLMRLNPQEQTKQTYNNGNGLAVTEFSDGAFYKDNATGILFFGGVNGFVTVKPDSYITTDYMPEISLKGLSIFGKEYNLHDFLHYKDGKPVLQLDYKHNFFQLNFRITDYINGNDYFYSYKLKEASDQWIENGVSPNAIFSNLSPGEYTLFVKYRNNINGKESHPQAFTIYIAPPWYLSTWAYVGYFLLGLLLCTGIVAYAFYTYRLKRQHMMKKMERQKKEEVYESKLRFFTNITHEFCTPLTLIQGPCEKILTHKETDIYTHRYAKMTQQNVETLNGLTLD
;
A
#
# COMPACT_ATOMS: atom_id res chain seq x y z
N ARG A 1 8.45 -46.72 -14.54
CA ARG A 1 7.71 -46.58 -13.25
C ARG A 1 8.02 -47.81 -12.40
N LEU A 2 8.58 -47.59 -11.22
CA LEU A 2 8.75 -48.67 -10.25
C LEU A 2 7.40 -48.87 -9.51
N ASN A 3 6.97 -50.15 -9.40
CA ASN A 3 5.83 -50.48 -8.56
C ASN A 3 6.25 -50.46 -7.07
N HIS A 4 5.26 -50.54 -6.15
CA HIS A 4 5.47 -50.54 -4.71
C HIS A 4 6.43 -51.65 -4.20
N THR A 5 6.67 -52.65 -5.01
CA THR A 5 7.60 -53.74 -4.68
C THR A 5 9.02 -53.55 -5.22
N GLY A 6 9.26 -52.45 -5.96
CA GLY A 6 10.56 -52.12 -6.55
C GLY A 6 11.05 -53.08 -7.65
N LYS A 7 10.23 -54.01 -8.13
CA LYS A 7 10.64 -55.10 -9.01
C LYS A 7 10.16 -54.99 -10.47
N SER A 8 9.36 -54.02 -10.84
CA SER A 8 8.93 -53.86 -12.27
C SER A 8 9.16 -52.44 -12.76
N VAL A 9 9.88 -52.33 -13.88
CA VAL A 9 10.03 -51.12 -14.63
C VAL A 9 9.03 -51.20 -15.76
N THR A 10 8.05 -50.30 -15.81
CA THR A 10 7.18 -50.14 -16.97
C THR A 10 7.90 -49.24 -17.95
N LEU A 11 8.40 -49.82 -19.05
CA LEU A 11 8.91 -49.06 -20.19
C LEU A 11 7.79 -48.30 -20.83
N ILE A 12 8.04 -47.08 -21.28
CA ILE A 12 7.11 -46.35 -22.16
C ILE A 12 7.01 -47.12 -23.44
N PRO A 13 5.83 -47.63 -23.83
CA PRO A 13 5.71 -48.67 -24.86
C PRO A 13 6.03 -48.22 -26.29
N GLU A 14 6.09 -46.92 -26.55
CA GLU A 14 6.40 -46.38 -27.88
C GLU A 14 7.53 -45.37 -27.78
N LYS A 15 8.45 -45.38 -28.73
CA LYS A 15 9.53 -44.40 -28.84
C LYS A 15 8.96 -43.02 -29.12
N PRO A 16 8.78 -42.13 -28.13
CA PRO A 16 8.25 -40.79 -28.40
C PRO A 16 9.24 -39.92 -29.19
N PHE A 17 10.51 -40.35 -29.27
CA PHE A 17 11.64 -39.64 -29.86
C PHE A 17 11.99 -40.14 -31.29
N GLY A 18 11.15 -40.90 -31.93
CA GLY A 18 11.46 -41.47 -33.28
C GLY A 18 12.70 -42.35 -33.24
N HIS A 19 13.76 -42.01 -34.02
CA HIS A 19 15.02 -42.75 -34.09
C HIS A 19 16.12 -42.15 -33.21
N HIS A 20 15.85 -41.02 -32.51
CA HIS A 20 16.85 -40.30 -31.69
C HIS A 20 16.93 -40.88 -30.27
N GLY A 21 18.13 -40.89 -29.70
CA GLY A 21 18.36 -41.30 -28.32
C GLY A 21 17.94 -40.22 -27.32
N LEU A 22 17.70 -40.63 -26.08
CA LEU A 22 17.43 -39.74 -24.97
C LEU A 22 18.76 -39.14 -24.43
N LYS A 23 18.84 -37.82 -24.29
CA LYS A 23 19.99 -37.13 -23.74
C LYS A 23 19.77 -36.75 -22.27
N HIS A 24 18.65 -36.13 -21.93
CA HIS A 24 18.29 -35.70 -20.59
C HIS A 24 16.83 -36.04 -20.25
N ALA A 25 16.58 -36.32 -18.98
CA ALA A 25 15.25 -36.53 -18.43
C ALA A 25 15.07 -35.78 -17.09
N PHE A 26 13.94 -35.10 -16.97
CA PHE A 26 13.54 -34.38 -15.76
C PHE A 26 12.18 -34.87 -15.32
N ILE A 27 11.96 -35.03 -14.02
CA ILE A 27 10.69 -35.51 -13.46
C ILE A 27 10.02 -34.34 -12.76
N GLY A 28 8.84 -33.96 -13.22
CA GLY A 28 7.94 -33.03 -12.55
C GLY A 28 6.86 -33.77 -11.76
N GLU A 29 5.94 -33.03 -11.16
CA GLU A 29 4.84 -33.60 -10.36
C GLU A 29 3.85 -34.40 -11.21
N ASP A 30 3.37 -33.83 -12.32
CA ASP A 30 2.34 -34.40 -13.19
C ASP A 30 2.86 -34.90 -14.56
N SER A 31 4.12 -34.63 -14.88
CA SER A 31 4.74 -34.92 -16.17
C SER A 31 6.22 -35.22 -16.02
N ALA A 32 6.78 -35.91 -17.00
CA ALA A 32 8.22 -36.01 -17.19
C ALA A 32 8.64 -35.29 -18.47
N TYR A 33 9.79 -34.64 -18.44
CA TYR A 33 10.33 -33.86 -19.56
C TYR A 33 11.57 -34.58 -20.10
N PHE A 34 11.65 -34.66 -21.41
CA PHE A 34 12.72 -35.38 -22.11
C PHE A 34 13.35 -34.46 -23.14
N ILE A 35 14.67 -34.50 -23.21
CA ILE A 35 15.46 -33.86 -24.27
C ILE A 35 16.19 -34.97 -25.03
N ASP A 36 15.96 -35.05 -26.34
CA ASP A 36 16.62 -36.02 -27.19
C ASP A 36 18.01 -35.55 -27.68
N GLU A 37 18.71 -36.38 -28.45
CA GLU A 37 20.02 -36.08 -29.03
C GLU A 37 20.01 -34.90 -30.02
N THR A 38 18.84 -34.54 -30.54
CA THR A 38 18.66 -33.36 -31.41
C THR A 38 18.30 -32.09 -30.65
N TYR A 39 18.26 -32.18 -29.31
CA TYR A 39 17.86 -31.11 -28.40
C TYR A 39 16.38 -30.72 -28.43
N ALA A 40 15.53 -31.57 -29.00
CA ALA A 40 14.10 -31.40 -28.95
C ALA A 40 13.55 -31.74 -27.57
N LEU A 41 12.70 -30.85 -27.03
CA LEU A 41 12.03 -30.99 -25.74
C LEU A 41 10.66 -31.66 -25.93
N TYR A 42 10.41 -32.66 -25.12
CA TYR A 42 9.13 -33.39 -25.07
C TYR A 42 8.57 -33.40 -23.65
N GLU A 43 7.27 -33.33 -23.49
CA GLU A 43 6.52 -33.57 -22.27
C GLU A 43 5.78 -34.91 -22.35
N TYR A 44 6.00 -35.77 -21.34
CA TYR A 44 5.19 -36.96 -21.13
C TYR A 44 4.25 -36.73 -19.95
N SER A 45 2.95 -36.65 -20.22
CA SER A 45 1.92 -36.47 -19.20
C SER A 45 1.59 -37.80 -18.53
N PHE A 46 1.62 -37.83 -17.18
CA PHE A 46 1.31 -39.04 -16.40
C PHE A 46 -0.18 -39.35 -16.39
N SER A 47 -1.05 -38.34 -16.55
CA SER A 47 -2.50 -38.47 -16.51
C SER A 47 -3.05 -39.20 -17.76
N ASN A 48 -2.69 -38.74 -18.93
CA ASN A 48 -3.20 -39.29 -20.23
C ASN A 48 -2.19 -40.23 -20.89
N ARG A 49 -0.97 -40.37 -20.38
CA ARG A 49 0.11 -41.24 -20.89
C ARG A 49 0.53 -40.92 -22.32
N GLN A 50 0.44 -39.66 -22.72
CA GLN A 50 0.84 -39.18 -24.05
C GLN A 50 2.11 -38.35 -23.96
N CYS A 51 2.88 -38.37 -25.05
CA CYS A 51 4.07 -37.58 -25.24
C CYS A 51 3.83 -36.49 -26.26
N TYR A 52 4.17 -35.26 -25.90
CA TYR A 52 3.97 -34.07 -26.73
C TYR A 52 5.32 -33.43 -27.04
N TYR A 53 5.56 -33.09 -28.27
CA TYR A 53 6.64 -32.21 -28.67
C TYR A 53 6.35 -30.79 -28.21
N ILE A 54 7.32 -30.13 -27.58
CA ILE A 54 7.18 -28.80 -27.05
C ILE A 54 7.95 -27.78 -27.89
N ALA A 55 9.28 -27.91 -27.98
CA ALA A 55 10.13 -26.95 -28.66
C ALA A 55 11.49 -27.56 -29.02
N ASP A 56 12.19 -26.95 -29.99
CA ASP A 56 13.60 -27.19 -30.24
C ASP A 56 14.42 -26.23 -29.36
N LEU A 57 15.33 -26.75 -28.54
CA LEU A 57 16.19 -26.00 -27.63
C LEU A 57 17.64 -25.91 -28.11
N LYS A 58 17.95 -26.33 -29.34
CA LYS A 58 19.32 -26.41 -29.85
C LYS A 58 20.09 -25.10 -29.71
N ASP A 59 19.53 -24.02 -30.23
CA ASP A 59 20.17 -22.70 -30.23
C ASP A 59 20.38 -22.17 -28.80
N GLU A 60 19.43 -22.43 -27.91
CA GLU A 60 19.51 -22.00 -26.51
C GLU A 60 20.52 -22.83 -25.71
N ILE A 61 20.60 -24.14 -25.95
CA ILE A 61 21.59 -25.02 -25.32
C ILE A 61 23.01 -24.68 -25.81
N GLU A 62 23.19 -24.39 -27.08
CA GLU A 62 24.49 -23.97 -27.62
C GLU A 62 24.98 -22.65 -27.02
N LYS A 63 24.07 -21.71 -26.74
CA LYS A 63 24.39 -20.39 -26.13
C LYS A 63 24.57 -20.44 -24.62
N ARG A 64 23.76 -21.26 -23.92
CA ARG A 64 23.57 -21.20 -22.43
C ARG A 64 24.08 -22.43 -21.70
N GLY A 65 24.52 -23.44 -22.41
CA GLY A 65 24.94 -24.72 -21.85
C GLY A 65 23.78 -25.68 -21.64
N GLU A 66 24.04 -26.78 -20.97
CA GLU A 66 23.05 -27.82 -20.74
C GLU A 66 21.92 -27.36 -19.83
N VAL A 67 20.74 -27.92 -20.04
CA VAL A 67 19.57 -27.70 -19.18
C VAL A 67 19.83 -28.32 -17.79
N SER A 68 19.60 -27.54 -16.75
CA SER A 68 19.73 -27.97 -15.35
C SER A 68 18.40 -28.42 -14.77
N SER A 69 17.32 -27.74 -15.10
CA SER A 69 15.96 -28.05 -14.58
C SER A 69 14.87 -27.51 -15.47
N ILE A 70 13.71 -28.17 -15.42
CA ILE A 70 12.50 -27.78 -16.16
C ILE A 70 11.31 -27.84 -15.22
N ILE A 71 10.48 -26.79 -15.22
CA ILE A 71 9.21 -26.75 -14.51
C ILE A 71 8.13 -26.24 -15.43
N LYS A 72 6.97 -26.89 -15.40
CA LYS A 72 5.76 -26.42 -16.04
C LYS A 72 4.95 -25.58 -15.07
N ARG A 73 4.56 -24.40 -15.55
CA ARG A 73 3.71 -23.45 -14.83
C ARG A 73 2.49 -23.16 -15.69
N GLU A 74 1.33 -23.70 -15.30
CA GLU A 74 0.13 -23.71 -16.14
C GLU A 74 0.40 -24.31 -17.54
N ASN A 75 0.48 -23.45 -18.56
CA ASN A 75 0.81 -23.84 -19.93
C ASN A 75 2.23 -23.43 -20.36
N ASP A 76 2.95 -22.69 -19.54
CA ASP A 76 4.30 -22.21 -19.80
C ASP A 76 5.35 -23.16 -19.24
N PHE A 77 6.57 -23.15 -19.80
CA PHE A 77 7.70 -23.90 -19.29
C PHE A 77 8.83 -22.95 -18.86
N CYS A 78 9.28 -23.10 -17.62
CA CYS A 78 10.50 -22.46 -17.14
C CYS A 78 11.67 -23.42 -17.29
N ILE A 79 12.71 -23.02 -18.01
CA ILE A 79 13.87 -23.85 -18.34
C ILE A 79 15.13 -23.16 -17.86
N GLY A 80 15.80 -23.76 -16.88
CA GLY A 80 17.08 -23.29 -16.34
C GLY A 80 18.25 -23.95 -17.06
N PHE A 81 19.33 -23.18 -17.28
CA PHE A 81 20.57 -23.67 -17.90
C PHE A 81 21.71 -23.65 -16.89
N LYS A 82 22.65 -24.62 -16.99
CA LYS A 82 23.76 -24.77 -16.06
C LYS A 82 24.76 -23.59 -16.11
N SER A 83 24.97 -23.04 -17.30
CA SER A 83 26.00 -22.02 -17.48
C SER A 83 25.45 -20.61 -17.49
N SER A 84 24.25 -20.37 -18.01
CA SER A 84 23.72 -19.00 -18.13
C SER A 84 22.19 -18.96 -18.25
N GLY A 85 21.57 -18.47 -17.20
CA GLY A 85 20.21 -17.91 -17.23
C GLY A 85 19.06 -18.89 -17.26
N LEU A 86 17.90 -18.32 -17.37
CA LEU A 86 16.58 -18.94 -17.41
C LEU A 86 15.83 -18.42 -18.62
N ILE A 87 15.11 -19.28 -19.32
CA ILE A 87 14.12 -18.90 -20.33
C ILE A 87 12.72 -19.36 -19.92
N VAL A 88 11.70 -18.66 -20.40
CA VAL A 88 10.31 -19.06 -20.26
C VAL A 88 9.72 -19.29 -21.65
N LEU A 89 9.22 -20.49 -21.90
CA LEU A 89 8.43 -20.79 -23.10
C LEU A 89 6.98 -20.43 -22.82
N LYS A 90 6.53 -19.30 -23.36
CA LYS A 90 5.15 -18.80 -23.23
C LYS A 90 4.25 -19.47 -24.26
N TYR A 91 3.13 -20.05 -23.78
CA TYR A 91 2.15 -20.70 -24.65
C TYR A 91 1.31 -19.65 -25.43
N GLU A 92 1.23 -19.80 -26.74
CA GLU A 92 0.43 -18.96 -27.63
C GLU A 92 -0.62 -19.80 -28.38
N ALA A 93 -1.88 -19.71 -27.97
CA ALA A 93 -2.97 -20.57 -28.48
C ALA A 93 -3.29 -20.40 -29.97
N ASN A 94 -2.93 -19.29 -30.62
CA ASN A 94 -3.39 -18.90 -31.95
C ASN A 94 -2.32 -18.91 -33.06
N GLN A 95 -1.12 -19.47 -32.79
CA GLN A 95 -0.01 -19.44 -33.73
C GLN A 95 0.42 -20.85 -34.18
N LYS A 96 1.06 -20.96 -35.36
CA LYS A 96 1.68 -22.20 -35.84
C LYS A 96 2.80 -22.69 -34.89
N ILE A 97 3.50 -21.78 -34.25
CA ILE A 97 4.50 -22.04 -33.20
C ILE A 97 3.76 -21.90 -31.89
N LYS A 98 3.57 -23.00 -31.16
CA LYS A 98 2.81 -23.03 -29.91
C LYS A 98 3.47 -22.27 -28.74
N TYR A 99 4.78 -22.05 -28.81
CA TYR A 99 5.54 -21.43 -27.71
C TYR A 99 6.46 -20.32 -28.24
N ARG A 100 6.47 -19.18 -27.55
CA ARG A 100 7.40 -18.09 -27.76
C ARG A 100 8.44 -18.09 -26.60
N ILE A 101 9.70 -17.86 -26.93
CA ILE A 101 10.76 -17.73 -25.91
C ILE A 101 10.72 -16.31 -25.34
N GLU A 102 10.64 -16.23 -24.03
CA GLU A 102 10.83 -15.01 -23.24
C GLU A 102 12.10 -15.14 -22.40
N TYR A 103 12.98 -14.16 -22.53
CA TYR A 103 14.27 -14.15 -21.84
C TYR A 103 14.14 -13.43 -20.49
N THR A 104 14.78 -13.98 -19.45
CA THR A 104 14.87 -13.34 -18.14
C THR A 104 16.17 -12.56 -18.02
N GLU A 105 16.24 -11.66 -17.03
CA GLU A 105 17.44 -10.86 -16.74
C GLU A 105 18.53 -11.65 -15.98
N ILE A 106 18.24 -12.88 -15.54
CA ILE A 106 19.16 -13.73 -14.80
C ILE A 106 20.28 -14.20 -15.74
N GLN A 107 21.53 -13.88 -15.37
CA GLN A 107 22.71 -14.21 -16.18
C GLN A 107 23.48 -15.40 -15.69
N SER A 108 23.45 -15.72 -14.38
CA SER A 108 24.15 -16.85 -13.80
C SER A 108 23.51 -18.18 -14.10
N GLY A 109 24.26 -19.27 -13.94
CA GLY A 109 23.74 -20.63 -14.07
C GLY A 109 22.63 -20.93 -13.07
N ILE A 110 21.71 -21.81 -13.44
CA ILE A 110 20.58 -22.21 -12.60
C ILE A 110 20.88 -23.58 -11.98
N PHE A 111 20.88 -23.65 -10.64
CA PHE A 111 21.04 -24.91 -9.92
C PHE A 111 19.74 -25.72 -9.95
N CYS A 112 18.64 -25.10 -9.58
CA CYS A 112 17.35 -25.78 -9.58
C CYS A 112 16.19 -24.78 -9.68
N LEU A 113 15.08 -25.30 -10.12
CA LEU A 113 13.77 -24.64 -10.10
C LEU A 113 12.86 -25.41 -9.15
N MET A 114 12.04 -24.71 -8.39
CA MET A 114 11.04 -25.31 -7.50
C MET A 114 9.72 -24.53 -7.59
N LYS A 115 8.63 -25.23 -7.85
CA LYS A 115 7.30 -24.63 -7.80
C LYS A 115 6.85 -24.49 -6.34
N ASP A 116 6.32 -23.33 -5.99
CA ASP A 116 5.71 -23.15 -4.68
C ASP A 116 4.44 -24.00 -4.55
N LYS A 117 4.20 -24.54 -3.37
CA LYS A 117 3.06 -25.44 -3.12
C LYS A 117 1.72 -24.72 -3.08
N PHE A 118 1.72 -23.46 -2.68
CA PHE A 118 0.51 -22.71 -2.33
C PHE A 118 0.25 -21.54 -3.26
N GLN A 119 1.31 -20.96 -3.81
CA GLN A 119 1.23 -19.78 -4.69
C GLN A 119 1.79 -20.13 -6.08
N ASP A 120 1.36 -19.39 -7.10
CA ASP A 120 1.88 -19.56 -8.47
C ASP A 120 3.25 -18.88 -8.61
N ILE A 121 4.23 -19.43 -7.88
CA ILE A 121 5.61 -18.95 -7.81
C ILE A 121 6.54 -20.10 -8.26
N VAL A 122 7.55 -19.74 -9.05
CA VAL A 122 8.71 -20.60 -9.30
C VAL A 122 9.93 -19.97 -8.62
N TRP A 123 10.47 -20.69 -7.66
CA TRP A 123 11.73 -20.35 -7.00
C TRP A 123 12.89 -20.77 -7.90
N VAL A 124 13.82 -19.85 -8.15
CA VAL A 124 14.96 -20.03 -9.05
C VAL A 124 16.25 -19.88 -8.23
N ALA A 125 16.92 -20.98 -7.97
CA ALA A 125 18.23 -20.98 -7.29
C ALA A 125 19.35 -20.85 -8.32
N THR A 126 20.21 -19.83 -8.14
CA THR A 126 21.25 -19.47 -9.10
C THR A 126 22.66 -19.73 -8.56
N ASP A 127 23.62 -19.82 -9.48
CA ASP A 127 25.04 -19.92 -9.14
C ASP A 127 25.65 -18.52 -8.96
N GLY A 128 25.60 -18.00 -7.74
CA GLY A 128 26.23 -16.75 -7.35
C GLY A 128 25.35 -15.50 -7.31
N GLU A 129 24.17 -15.48 -7.93
CA GLU A 129 23.25 -14.34 -7.89
C GLU A 129 22.14 -14.48 -6.81
N GLY A 130 22.13 -15.59 -6.06
CA GLY A 130 21.17 -15.83 -4.99
C GLY A 130 19.89 -16.53 -5.44
N LEU A 131 18.78 -16.22 -4.77
CA LEU A 131 17.48 -16.83 -5.00
C LEU A 131 16.50 -15.82 -5.62
N TYR A 132 15.96 -16.16 -6.78
CA TYR A 132 14.92 -15.37 -7.43
C TYR A 132 13.54 -16.00 -7.25
N MET A 133 12.55 -15.16 -7.29
CA MET A 133 11.14 -15.52 -7.27
C MET A 133 10.50 -15.11 -8.60
N LEU A 134 10.09 -16.09 -9.40
CA LEU A 134 9.38 -15.86 -10.65
C LEU A 134 7.88 -16.06 -10.43
N TYR A 135 7.09 -15.02 -10.62
CA TYR A 135 5.64 -15.05 -10.50
C TYR A 135 5.00 -14.18 -11.58
N ASN A 136 3.71 -14.37 -11.84
CA ASN A 136 2.98 -13.46 -12.71
C ASN A 136 2.59 -12.24 -11.90
N ASP A 137 2.96 -11.06 -12.41
CA ASP A 137 2.47 -9.82 -11.84
C ASP A 137 0.94 -9.80 -11.85
N THR A 138 0.37 -9.43 -10.71
CA THR A 138 -1.08 -9.30 -10.55
C THR A 138 -1.67 -8.21 -11.43
N PHE A 139 -0.84 -7.29 -11.93
CA PHE A 139 -1.13 -6.32 -12.99
C PHE A 139 0.18 -5.85 -13.62
N THR A 140 0.12 -5.43 -14.88
CA THR A 140 1.33 -4.99 -15.57
C THR A 140 1.58 -3.51 -15.29
N MET A 141 2.58 -3.24 -14.48
CA MET A 141 3.17 -1.90 -14.30
C MET A 141 4.53 -1.88 -14.98
N THR A 142 4.69 -1.00 -15.96
CA THR A 142 5.96 -0.88 -16.68
C THR A 142 6.61 0.46 -16.36
N ASN A 143 7.85 0.42 -15.89
CA ASN A 143 8.66 1.62 -15.67
C ASN A 143 9.46 1.92 -16.93
N THR A 144 9.39 3.15 -17.41
CA THR A 144 10.23 3.66 -18.49
C THR A 144 11.10 4.79 -17.98
N LEU A 145 12.37 4.48 -17.70
CA LEU A 145 13.34 5.47 -17.26
C LEU A 145 13.91 6.22 -18.47
N LEU A 146 13.88 7.55 -18.42
CA LEU A 146 14.33 8.42 -19.52
C LEU A 146 15.77 8.92 -19.35
N ASN A 147 16.35 8.81 -18.17
CA ASN A 147 17.74 9.17 -17.87
C ASN A 147 18.77 8.10 -18.30
N THR A 148 18.34 7.13 -19.10
CA THR A 148 19.17 6.07 -19.64
C THR A 148 19.96 6.52 -20.88
N PRO A 149 21.04 5.80 -21.28
CA PRO A 149 21.76 6.08 -22.52
C PRO A 149 20.89 6.06 -23.78
N ALA A 150 19.78 5.29 -23.75
CA ALA A 150 18.84 5.20 -24.87
C ALA A 150 18.10 6.53 -25.12
N TYR A 151 17.60 7.19 -24.06
CA TYR A 151 16.79 8.41 -24.19
C TYR A 151 17.54 9.69 -23.88
N GLN A 152 18.50 9.68 -22.96
CA GLN A 152 19.32 10.83 -22.53
C GLN A 152 18.48 12.06 -22.12
N VAL A 153 17.38 11.83 -21.38
CA VAL A 153 16.51 12.86 -20.84
C VAL A 153 16.59 12.87 -19.32
N ASN A 154 17.22 13.91 -18.77
CA ASN A 154 17.41 14.06 -17.31
C ASN A 154 16.38 15.00 -16.66
N ASN A 155 15.49 15.60 -17.46
CA ASN A 155 14.50 16.54 -16.99
C ASN A 155 13.18 15.83 -16.66
N PRO A 156 12.43 16.31 -15.64
CA PRO A 156 11.14 15.73 -15.27
C PRO A 156 10.15 15.71 -16.43
N VAL A 157 9.40 14.61 -16.50
CA VAL A 157 8.23 14.51 -17.37
C VAL A 157 7.12 15.38 -16.79
N ARG A 158 6.53 16.25 -17.62
CA ARG A 158 5.46 17.18 -17.24
C ARG A 158 4.13 16.92 -17.94
N SER A 159 4.17 16.20 -19.04
CA SER A 159 2.95 15.84 -19.77
C SER A 159 3.13 14.56 -20.57
N LEU A 160 2.04 13.84 -20.76
CA LEU A 160 1.98 12.57 -21.50
C LEU A 160 0.72 12.56 -22.35
N TYR A 161 0.82 12.04 -23.56
CA TYR A 161 -0.33 11.87 -24.46
C TYR A 161 -0.04 10.75 -25.47
N LEU A 162 -0.94 9.80 -25.60
CA LEU A 162 -0.90 8.80 -26.66
C LEU A 162 -1.85 9.23 -27.77
N ASP A 163 -1.30 9.48 -28.95
CA ASP A 163 -2.10 9.94 -30.07
C ASP A 163 -2.85 8.79 -30.80
N PRO A 164 -3.83 9.09 -31.66
CA PRO A 164 -4.55 8.08 -32.42
C PRO A 164 -3.67 7.22 -33.36
N GLN A 165 -2.46 7.68 -33.68
CA GLN A 165 -1.46 6.97 -34.48
C GLN A 165 -0.55 6.08 -33.60
N GLN A 166 -0.88 5.94 -32.30
CA GLN A 166 -0.11 5.21 -31.29
C GLN A 166 1.30 5.75 -31.03
N THR A 167 1.53 7.03 -31.30
CA THR A 167 2.74 7.72 -30.90
C THR A 167 2.57 8.26 -29.48
N LEU A 168 3.47 7.89 -28.57
CA LEU A 168 3.52 8.46 -27.22
C LEU A 168 4.30 9.77 -27.27
N TRP A 169 3.64 10.85 -26.90
CA TRP A 169 4.22 12.20 -26.75
C TRP A 169 4.55 12.43 -25.27
N ILE A 170 5.78 12.80 -25.01
CA ILE A 170 6.32 13.03 -23.67
C ILE A 170 6.88 14.43 -23.60
N GLY A 171 6.20 15.31 -22.87
CA GLY A 171 6.65 16.68 -22.62
C GLY A 171 7.49 16.74 -21.35
N THR A 172 8.62 17.46 -21.43
CA THR A 172 9.59 17.56 -20.33
C THR A 172 9.79 19.00 -19.88
N LYS A 173 10.35 19.19 -18.69
CA LYS A 173 10.74 20.51 -18.18
C LYS A 173 12.15 20.86 -18.66
N GLY A 174 12.30 21.34 -19.90
CA GLY A 174 13.54 21.84 -20.45
C GLY A 174 14.25 20.94 -21.46
N SER A 175 13.77 19.70 -21.70
CA SER A 175 14.32 18.81 -22.73
C SER A 175 13.46 18.71 -24.00
N GLY A 176 12.43 19.51 -24.14
CA GLY A 176 11.49 19.48 -25.26
C GLY A 176 10.49 18.32 -25.19
N ILE A 177 10.14 17.81 -26.37
CA ILE A 177 9.19 16.73 -26.56
C ILE A 177 9.94 15.49 -27.05
N LEU A 178 9.76 14.35 -26.37
CA LEU A 178 10.18 13.05 -26.86
C LEU A 178 8.95 12.36 -27.46
N ARG A 179 9.09 11.78 -28.67
CA ARG A 179 8.04 11.01 -29.34
C ARG A 179 8.49 9.58 -29.55
N ILE A 180 7.64 8.61 -29.15
CA ILE A 180 7.89 7.17 -29.33
C ILE A 180 6.80 6.62 -30.23
N PRO A 181 7.06 6.41 -31.54
CA PRO A 181 6.08 5.87 -32.47
C PRO A 181 5.72 4.41 -32.14
N ASN A 182 4.48 4.01 -32.41
CA ASN A 182 3.98 2.65 -32.21
C ASN A 182 4.26 2.11 -30.79
N TYR A 183 4.11 2.95 -29.79
CA TYR A 183 4.47 2.67 -28.39
C TYR A 183 3.83 1.38 -27.85
N LEU A 184 2.58 1.08 -28.22
CA LEU A 184 1.87 -0.10 -27.73
C LEU A 184 2.29 -1.41 -28.43
N VAL A 185 2.94 -1.33 -29.57
CA VAL A 185 3.34 -2.50 -30.39
C VAL A 185 4.80 -2.88 -30.14
N ASN A 186 5.65 -1.88 -29.97
CA ASN A 186 7.10 -2.06 -29.83
C ASN A 186 7.50 -1.96 -28.36
N ASN A 187 7.80 -3.11 -27.75
CA ASN A 187 8.41 -3.15 -26.40
C ASN A 187 9.85 -2.62 -26.36
N THR A 188 10.43 -2.23 -27.50
CA THR A 188 11.81 -1.73 -27.58
C THR A 188 11.83 -0.27 -28.01
N PRO A 189 12.55 0.61 -27.27
CA PRO A 189 12.62 2.05 -27.53
C PRO A 189 13.52 2.46 -28.71
N GLU A 190 13.83 1.58 -29.63
CA GLU A 190 14.85 1.80 -30.68
C GLU A 190 14.53 2.92 -31.65
N LYS A 191 13.29 3.36 -31.76
CA LYS A 191 12.90 4.49 -32.61
C LYS A 191 12.18 5.56 -31.80
N HIS A 192 12.88 6.59 -31.45
CA HIS A 192 12.30 7.82 -30.88
C HIS A 192 12.90 9.03 -31.57
N ASP A 193 12.17 10.13 -31.58
CA ASP A 193 12.67 11.43 -32.02
C ASP A 193 12.42 12.50 -30.96
N ARG A 194 13.15 13.59 -31.06
CA ARG A 194 13.08 14.67 -30.09
C ARG A 194 12.84 15.99 -30.80
N LEU A 195 11.81 16.72 -30.37
CA LEU A 195 11.51 18.06 -30.81
C LEU A 195 11.98 19.08 -29.75
N ILE A 196 12.88 19.95 -30.14
CA ILE A 196 13.39 21.03 -29.28
C ILE A 196 13.37 22.35 -30.07
N THR A 197 13.54 23.49 -29.39
CA THR A 197 13.60 24.81 -30.02
C THR A 197 14.71 24.92 -31.07
N GLY A 198 15.77 24.13 -30.95
CA GLY A 198 16.90 24.13 -31.89
C GLY A 198 16.66 23.36 -33.20
N ASN A 199 15.70 22.45 -33.27
CA ASN A 199 15.40 21.60 -34.42
C ASN A 199 13.95 21.66 -34.91
N SER A 200 13.13 22.47 -34.27
CA SER A 200 11.69 22.60 -34.58
C SER A 200 11.17 24.00 -34.29
N THR A 201 9.90 24.23 -34.59
CA THR A 201 9.20 25.51 -34.27
C THR A 201 8.62 25.53 -32.86
N LEU A 202 9.11 24.66 -31.97
CA LEU A 202 8.68 24.62 -30.55
C LEU A 202 9.04 25.95 -29.88
N THR A 203 8.08 26.57 -29.20
CA THR A 203 8.25 27.89 -28.58
C THR A 203 9.11 27.85 -27.32
N ASP A 204 9.16 26.73 -26.63
CA ASP A 204 9.98 26.46 -25.44
C ASP A 204 10.22 24.97 -25.22
N ASN A 205 11.38 24.64 -24.64
CA ASN A 205 11.69 23.23 -24.28
C ASN A 205 11.00 22.74 -23.03
N SER A 206 10.33 23.62 -22.26
CA SER A 206 9.47 23.24 -21.11
C SER A 206 8.03 23.05 -21.61
N VAL A 207 7.59 21.80 -21.69
CA VAL A 207 6.27 21.42 -22.21
C VAL A 207 5.40 20.86 -21.09
N TYR A 208 4.31 21.57 -20.77
CA TYR A 208 3.48 21.29 -19.61
C TYR A 208 2.20 20.54 -19.91
N CYS A 209 1.64 20.64 -21.12
CA CYS A 209 0.41 19.93 -21.46
C CYS A 209 0.30 19.57 -22.94
N PHE A 210 -0.42 18.49 -23.18
CA PHE A 210 -0.95 18.11 -24.49
C PHE A 210 -2.47 18.04 -24.42
N ALA A 211 -3.16 18.50 -25.48
CA ALA A 211 -4.61 18.40 -25.58
C ALA A 211 -5.06 18.09 -27.00
N PRO A 212 -6.03 17.18 -27.21
CA PRO A 212 -6.55 16.88 -28.54
C PRO A 212 -7.26 18.08 -29.14
N GLY A 213 -6.94 18.39 -30.40
CA GLY A 213 -7.53 19.48 -31.20
C GLY A 213 -8.40 18.98 -32.35
N GLY A 214 -9.49 18.32 -32.03
CA GLY A 214 -10.31 17.63 -33.05
C GLY A 214 -9.63 16.42 -33.64
N LYS A 215 -9.83 16.14 -34.96
CA LYS A 215 -9.28 14.95 -35.62
C LYS A 215 -7.84 15.13 -36.14
N ASP A 216 -7.42 16.38 -36.39
CA ASP A 216 -6.17 16.66 -37.11
C ASP A 216 -5.10 17.35 -36.26
N ARG A 217 -5.36 17.70 -35.01
CA ARG A 217 -4.46 18.54 -34.23
C ARG A 217 -4.17 18.00 -32.84
N LEU A 218 -2.95 18.28 -32.39
CA LEU A 218 -2.54 18.17 -31.00
C LEU A 218 -2.10 19.55 -30.51
N TRP A 219 -2.79 20.12 -29.54
CA TRP A 219 -2.38 21.34 -28.86
C TRP A 219 -1.25 21.06 -27.89
N ILE A 220 -0.31 21.96 -27.78
CA ILE A 220 0.89 21.80 -26.96
C ILE A 220 1.12 23.09 -26.19
N GLY A 221 1.02 23.00 -24.86
CA GLY A 221 1.28 24.13 -23.96
C GLY A 221 2.71 24.13 -23.48
N THR A 222 3.39 25.26 -23.62
CA THR A 222 4.78 25.45 -23.23
C THR A 222 4.96 26.61 -22.26
N GLU A 223 6.17 26.78 -21.74
CA GLU A 223 6.49 27.93 -20.89
C GLU A 223 6.38 29.26 -21.66
N ASN A 224 6.68 29.30 -22.95
CA ASN A 224 6.68 30.52 -23.74
C ASN A 224 5.62 30.58 -24.83
N GLY A 225 4.46 29.89 -24.65
CA GLY A 225 3.34 29.98 -25.57
C GLY A 225 2.67 28.68 -25.90
N ILE A 226 2.02 28.64 -27.05
CA ILE A 226 1.24 27.51 -27.51
C ILE A 226 1.75 27.08 -28.87
N ASN A 227 1.95 25.80 -29.02
CA ASN A 227 2.18 25.16 -30.32
C ASN A 227 0.99 24.25 -30.66
N TYR A 228 0.88 23.87 -31.91
CA TYR A 228 0.05 22.78 -32.36
C TYR A 228 0.80 21.91 -33.36
N TYR A 229 0.52 20.62 -33.31
CA TYR A 229 0.99 19.66 -34.31
C TYR A 229 -0.17 19.27 -35.19
N SER A 230 -0.01 19.32 -36.52
CA SER A 230 -1.00 18.87 -37.49
C SER A 230 -0.65 17.47 -37.96
N TYR A 231 -1.54 16.51 -37.76
CA TYR A 231 -1.36 15.13 -38.20
C TYR A 231 -1.35 14.98 -39.73
N SER A 232 -2.12 15.81 -40.44
CA SER A 232 -2.20 15.76 -41.89
C SER A 232 -0.94 16.29 -42.61
N THR A 233 -0.28 17.27 -41.98
CA THR A 233 0.96 17.87 -42.58
C THR A 233 2.24 17.41 -41.91
N HIS A 234 2.13 16.72 -40.78
CA HIS A 234 3.26 16.33 -39.91
C HIS A 234 4.13 17.52 -39.47
N GLN A 235 3.54 18.69 -39.33
CA GLN A 235 4.24 19.93 -38.97
C GLN A 235 3.86 20.41 -37.58
N LEU A 236 4.88 20.85 -36.83
CA LEU A 236 4.73 21.60 -35.59
C LEU A 236 4.73 23.10 -35.94
N LYS A 237 3.75 23.86 -35.45
CA LYS A 237 3.64 25.30 -35.67
C LYS A 237 3.29 26.02 -34.36
N GLU A 238 3.68 27.29 -34.26
CA GLU A 238 3.26 28.17 -33.18
C GLU A 238 1.84 28.70 -33.43
N LEU A 239 0.99 28.70 -32.37
CA LEU A 239 -0.24 29.49 -32.32
C LEU A 239 0.05 30.78 -31.55
N ALA A 240 0.18 31.89 -32.26
CA ALA A 240 0.42 33.20 -31.65
C ALA A 240 -0.83 33.70 -30.90
N VAL A 241 -0.81 33.57 -29.58
CA VAL A 241 -1.91 34.04 -28.70
C VAL A 241 -1.45 35.25 -27.91
N GLN A 242 -2.13 36.38 -28.11
CA GLN A 242 -1.99 37.58 -27.30
C GLN A 242 -3.31 37.89 -26.59
N ALA A 243 -3.28 38.01 -25.29
CA ALA A 243 -4.42 38.43 -24.49
C ALA A 243 -4.09 39.75 -23.77
N ASN A 244 -4.96 40.73 -23.92
CA ASN A 244 -4.74 42.11 -23.42
C ASN A 244 -3.38 42.71 -23.88
N GLY A 245 -2.97 42.45 -25.12
CA GLY A 245 -1.73 42.98 -25.72
C GLY A 245 -0.42 42.28 -25.30
N THR A 246 -0.49 41.22 -24.48
CA THR A 246 0.70 40.48 -24.08
C THR A 246 0.61 39.00 -24.52
N LYS A 247 1.77 38.42 -24.90
CA LYS A 247 1.85 37.00 -25.26
C LYS A 247 1.47 36.13 -24.06
N VAL A 248 0.66 35.10 -24.31
CA VAL A 248 0.30 34.11 -23.29
C VAL A 248 1.45 33.16 -23.04
N LYS A 249 1.83 32.98 -21.77
CA LYS A 249 2.96 32.16 -21.31
C LYS A 249 2.53 31.19 -20.20
N TYR A 250 3.45 30.29 -19.81
CA TYR A 250 3.28 29.31 -18.71
C TYR A 250 1.97 28.53 -18.82
N VAL A 251 1.76 27.93 -20.01
CA VAL A 251 0.52 27.21 -20.34
C VAL A 251 0.53 25.81 -19.73
N HIS A 252 -0.30 25.59 -18.71
CA HIS A 252 -0.33 24.33 -17.95
C HIS A 252 -1.47 23.39 -18.34
N SER A 253 -2.59 23.90 -18.87
CA SER A 253 -3.62 23.08 -19.49
C SER A 253 -4.29 23.79 -20.65
N ILE A 254 -4.84 23.03 -21.59
CA ILE A 254 -5.61 23.50 -22.72
C ILE A 254 -6.83 22.61 -22.85
N ASP A 255 -8.03 23.22 -22.91
CA ASP A 255 -9.30 22.56 -23.17
C ASP A 255 -10.00 23.16 -24.37
N GLN A 256 -10.21 22.38 -25.40
CA GLN A 256 -10.99 22.77 -26.56
C GLN A 256 -12.46 22.41 -26.36
N THR A 257 -13.31 23.39 -26.01
CA THR A 257 -14.73 23.13 -25.72
C THR A 257 -15.60 22.95 -26.97
N ASN A 258 -15.19 23.56 -28.06
CA ASN A 258 -15.78 23.41 -29.40
C ASN A 258 -14.73 23.72 -30.46
N ASP A 259 -15.11 23.62 -31.73
CA ASP A 259 -14.16 23.82 -32.85
C ASP A 259 -13.45 25.17 -32.89
N SER A 260 -14.01 26.19 -32.23
CA SER A 260 -13.53 27.57 -32.27
C SER A 260 -13.09 28.12 -30.92
N THR A 261 -13.17 27.38 -29.82
CA THR A 261 -12.89 27.93 -28.50
C THR A 261 -11.93 27.05 -27.70
N LEU A 262 -10.83 27.66 -27.25
CA LEU A 262 -9.88 27.10 -26.31
C LEU A 262 -9.97 27.80 -24.96
N TRP A 263 -9.91 27.02 -23.88
CA TRP A 263 -9.72 27.51 -22.53
C TRP A 263 -8.33 27.07 -22.06
N ILE A 264 -7.57 27.99 -21.50
CA ILE A 264 -6.17 27.78 -21.17
C ILE A 264 -5.94 28.17 -19.73
N SER A 265 -5.36 27.27 -18.93
CA SER A 265 -4.85 27.62 -17.62
C SER A 265 -3.39 28.03 -17.71
N THR A 266 -3.01 29.06 -16.96
CA THR A 266 -1.65 29.55 -16.90
C THR A 266 -1.15 29.70 -15.48
N VAL A 267 0.16 29.65 -15.30
CA VAL A 267 0.77 29.94 -14.00
C VAL A 267 1.20 31.43 -14.00
N GLY A 268 0.48 32.22 -13.22
CA GLY A 268 0.72 33.64 -13.04
C GLY A 268 -0.09 34.58 -13.93
N GLU A 269 -0.70 34.08 -15.02
CA GLU A 269 -1.46 34.90 -15.95
C GLU A 269 -2.97 34.64 -15.97
N GLY A 270 -3.48 33.78 -15.07
CA GLY A 270 -4.90 33.49 -14.94
C GLY A 270 -5.42 32.48 -15.97
N ILE A 271 -6.70 32.59 -16.30
CA ILE A 271 -7.40 31.75 -17.29
C ILE A 271 -7.57 32.56 -18.57
N VAL A 272 -7.20 31.97 -19.70
CA VAL A 272 -7.31 32.62 -21.01
C VAL A 272 -8.34 31.87 -21.87
N LYS A 273 -9.33 32.59 -22.36
CA LYS A 273 -10.29 32.12 -23.38
C LYS A 273 -9.84 32.61 -24.75
N VAL A 274 -9.61 31.69 -25.67
CA VAL A 274 -9.20 31.97 -27.03
C VAL A 274 -10.30 31.56 -27.98
N THR A 275 -10.69 32.49 -28.88
CA THR A 275 -11.61 32.21 -29.97
C THR A 275 -10.79 32.11 -31.27
N LEU A 276 -10.94 31.02 -31.98
CA LEU A 276 -10.30 30.77 -33.26
C LEU A 276 -11.22 31.15 -34.41
N GLU A 277 -10.65 31.61 -35.51
CA GLU A 277 -11.37 31.72 -36.77
C GLU A 277 -11.60 30.31 -37.35
N ASN A 278 -12.72 30.17 -38.06
CA ASN A 278 -13.22 28.89 -38.51
C ASN A 278 -12.17 28.02 -39.23
N GLN A 279 -12.07 26.78 -38.78
CA GLN A 279 -11.77 25.50 -39.43
C GLN A 279 -10.88 25.49 -40.68
N ARG A 280 -9.93 26.41 -40.82
CA ARG A 280 -8.93 26.34 -41.84
C ARG A 280 -7.78 25.41 -41.40
N LYS A 281 -7.04 24.93 -42.36
CA LYS A 281 -5.88 24.06 -42.18
C LYS A 281 -4.91 24.56 -41.08
N ASP A 282 -4.76 25.86 -40.92
CA ASP A 282 -4.01 26.53 -39.86
C ASP A 282 -4.97 27.39 -38.99
N PRO A 283 -4.97 27.21 -37.65
CA PRO A 283 -5.83 27.95 -36.76
C PRO A 283 -5.33 29.39 -36.63
N ILE A 284 -6.23 30.36 -36.72
CA ILE A 284 -5.96 31.79 -36.53
C ILE A 284 -6.71 32.25 -35.27
N VAL A 285 -6.01 32.97 -34.40
CA VAL A 285 -6.62 33.59 -33.23
C VAL A 285 -7.44 34.81 -33.65
N LYS A 286 -8.77 34.77 -33.46
CA LYS A 286 -9.66 35.89 -33.68
C LYS A 286 -9.67 36.84 -32.49
N HIS A 287 -9.74 36.27 -31.29
CA HIS A 287 -9.83 37.02 -30.04
C HIS A 287 -9.32 36.17 -28.87
N ALA A 288 -8.66 36.82 -27.92
CA ALA A 288 -8.29 36.19 -26.67
C ALA A 288 -8.53 37.13 -25.49
N THR A 289 -9.19 36.61 -24.47
CA THR A 289 -9.51 37.33 -23.23
C THR A 289 -8.87 36.63 -22.06
N ARG A 290 -8.29 37.41 -21.15
CA ARG A 290 -7.68 36.93 -19.91
C ARG A 290 -8.58 37.23 -18.72
N THR A 291 -8.92 36.24 -17.96
CA THR A 291 -9.64 36.35 -16.68
C THR A 291 -8.64 36.18 -15.53
N LEU A 292 -8.49 37.25 -14.76
CA LEU A 292 -7.68 37.27 -13.55
C LEU A 292 -8.60 37.12 -12.35
N VAL A 293 -8.15 36.26 -11.41
CA VAL A 293 -8.86 36.08 -10.14
C VAL A 293 -8.26 37.03 -9.12
N SER A 294 -9.08 37.94 -8.58
CA SER A 294 -8.69 38.92 -7.57
C SER A 294 -9.55 38.75 -6.33
N ASN A 295 -8.93 38.65 -5.19
CA ASN A 295 -9.59 38.52 -3.88
C ASN A 295 -9.45 39.79 -3.01
N GLY A 296 -9.25 40.93 -3.59
CA GLY A 296 -9.12 42.20 -2.86
C GLY A 296 -7.78 42.38 -2.09
N HIS A 297 -7.10 41.30 -1.69
CA HIS A 297 -5.86 41.41 -0.94
C HIS A 297 -4.65 40.68 -1.56
N MET A 298 -4.85 39.57 -2.28
CA MET A 298 -3.83 38.90 -3.08
C MET A 298 -4.48 38.13 -4.22
N ALA A 299 -4.20 38.49 -5.44
CA ALA A 299 -4.59 37.72 -6.61
C ALA A 299 -3.64 36.54 -6.76
N SER A 300 -4.13 35.32 -6.74
CA SER A 300 -3.39 34.14 -7.17
C SER A 300 -3.91 33.71 -8.54
N ASN A 301 -3.11 33.96 -9.57
CA ASN A 301 -3.43 33.58 -10.95
C ASN A 301 -2.65 32.32 -11.37
N TYR A 302 -2.32 31.44 -10.41
CA TYR A 302 -1.57 30.21 -10.62
C TYR A 302 -2.54 29.04 -10.80
N PHE A 303 -2.88 28.71 -12.05
CA PHE A 303 -3.75 27.61 -12.41
C PHE A 303 -2.95 26.47 -13.02
N PHE A 304 -2.93 25.32 -12.35
CA PHE A 304 -2.10 24.17 -12.73
C PHE A 304 -2.83 23.14 -13.58
N THR A 305 -4.14 23.05 -13.47
CA THR A 305 -4.92 22.00 -14.11
C THR A 305 -6.28 22.50 -14.54
N SER A 306 -6.84 21.84 -15.53
CA SER A 306 -8.25 21.95 -15.89
C SER A 306 -8.90 20.57 -15.97
N TYR A 307 -10.20 20.51 -15.77
CA TYR A 307 -11.00 19.31 -15.91
C TYR A 307 -12.31 19.64 -16.61
N ARG A 308 -12.59 18.93 -17.69
CA ARG A 308 -13.86 19.07 -18.41
C ARG A 308 -14.91 18.13 -17.82
N GLU A 309 -15.87 18.70 -17.11
CA GLU A 309 -17.00 17.96 -16.56
C GLU A 309 -18.06 17.67 -17.64
N SER A 310 -18.34 18.66 -18.48
CA SER A 310 -19.31 18.55 -19.58
C SER A 310 -18.94 19.48 -20.73
N SER A 311 -19.77 19.54 -21.77
CA SER A 311 -19.64 20.52 -22.85
C SER A 311 -19.82 21.97 -22.41
N SER A 312 -20.52 22.19 -21.28
CA SER A 312 -20.84 23.51 -20.73
C SER A 312 -20.12 23.86 -19.45
N THR A 313 -19.39 22.91 -18.82
CA THR A 313 -18.80 23.11 -17.49
C THR A 313 -17.33 22.71 -17.48
N LEU A 314 -16.47 23.65 -17.10
CA LEU A 314 -15.05 23.44 -16.87
C LEU A 314 -14.68 23.74 -15.43
N TRP A 315 -13.72 22.97 -14.91
CA TRP A 315 -13.11 23.20 -13.63
C TRP A 315 -11.64 23.58 -13.81
N PHE A 316 -11.13 24.44 -12.94
CA PHE A 316 -9.74 24.85 -12.90
C PHE A 316 -9.21 24.74 -11.49
N GLY A 317 -8.06 24.08 -11.32
CA GLY A 317 -7.35 23.96 -10.05
C GLY A 317 -6.36 25.10 -9.87
N ASN A 318 -6.45 25.80 -8.73
CA ASN A 318 -5.61 26.94 -8.39
C ASN A 318 -4.69 26.60 -7.20
N ARG A 319 -3.57 27.30 -7.13
CA ARG A 319 -2.65 27.21 -5.99
C ARG A 319 -3.03 28.26 -4.94
N GLY A 320 -3.48 27.79 -3.78
CA GLY A 320 -3.84 28.60 -2.62
C GLY A 320 -5.28 29.08 -2.58
N LEU A 321 -6.04 29.01 -3.69
CA LEU A 321 -7.42 29.49 -3.76
C LEU A 321 -8.46 28.38 -4.03
N GLY A 322 -8.04 27.13 -4.12
CA GLY A 322 -8.92 25.96 -4.31
C GLY A 322 -9.28 25.71 -5.76
N ALA A 323 -10.54 25.36 -6.04
CA ALA A 323 -11.01 25.05 -7.38
C ALA A 323 -12.04 26.09 -7.85
N TYR A 324 -12.06 26.31 -9.17
CA TYR A 324 -13.03 27.20 -9.83
C TYR A 324 -13.84 26.41 -10.84
N ARG A 325 -15.15 26.53 -10.79
CA ARG A 325 -16.09 26.01 -11.80
C ARG A 325 -16.56 27.14 -12.69
N ILE A 326 -16.50 26.96 -14.00
CA ILE A 326 -16.90 27.94 -14.99
C ILE A 326 -18.01 27.37 -15.88
N ASP A 327 -19.11 28.07 -16.02
CA ASP A 327 -20.06 27.82 -17.12
C ASP A 327 -19.49 28.45 -18.41
N VAL A 328 -19.21 27.60 -19.39
CA VAL A 328 -18.54 27.98 -20.66
C VAL A 328 -19.45 28.95 -21.48
N ARG A 329 -20.78 28.86 -21.33
CA ARG A 329 -21.75 29.64 -22.10
C ARG A 329 -21.92 31.02 -21.51
N THR A 330 -22.11 31.13 -20.18
CA THR A 330 -22.35 32.43 -19.50
C THR A 330 -21.04 33.10 -19.09
N GLY A 331 -19.98 32.32 -18.86
CA GLY A 331 -18.71 32.79 -18.29
C GLY A 331 -18.77 32.98 -16.77
N GLU A 332 -19.88 32.62 -16.13
CA GLU A 332 -20.02 32.67 -14.68
C GLU A 332 -19.05 31.72 -14.00
N MET A 333 -18.45 32.21 -12.90
CA MET A 333 -17.40 31.49 -12.18
C MET A 333 -17.80 31.34 -10.71
N ALA A 334 -17.74 30.11 -10.20
CA ALA A 334 -17.89 29.76 -8.79
C ALA A 334 -16.59 29.26 -8.21
N GLN A 335 -16.20 29.72 -7.01
CA GLN A 335 -15.00 29.33 -6.30
C GLN A 335 -15.31 28.38 -5.15
N PHE A 336 -14.52 27.29 -5.01
CA PHE A 336 -14.63 26.30 -3.95
C PHE A 336 -13.34 26.29 -3.11
N ARG A 337 -13.47 26.52 -1.81
CA ARG A 337 -12.36 26.53 -0.84
C ARG A 337 -12.50 25.42 0.19
N PHE A 338 -11.39 24.80 0.59
CA PHE A 338 -11.36 23.56 1.38
C PHE A 338 -10.60 23.67 2.71
N ASN A 339 -9.89 24.77 2.99
CA ASN A 339 -9.09 24.94 4.21
C ASN A 339 -9.92 24.86 5.50
N ASN A 340 -11.17 25.31 5.49
CA ASN A 340 -12.06 25.24 6.64
C ASN A 340 -12.59 23.82 6.89
N LEU A 341 -12.56 22.96 5.85
CA LEU A 341 -13.11 21.60 5.90
C LEU A 341 -12.02 20.56 6.29
N VAL A 342 -10.77 20.84 5.97
CA VAL A 342 -9.64 19.90 6.13
C VAL A 342 -8.57 20.44 7.06
N ASN A 343 -8.78 21.55 7.72
CA ASN A 343 -7.84 22.18 8.66
C ASN A 343 -6.37 22.20 8.18
N SER A 344 -6.16 22.46 6.89
CA SER A 344 -4.85 22.52 6.24
C SER A 344 -4.81 23.61 5.18
N GLN A 345 -3.78 24.45 5.20
CA GLN A 345 -3.61 25.55 4.22
C GLN A 345 -3.41 25.02 2.80
N THR A 346 -2.69 23.92 2.63
CA THR A 346 -2.39 23.33 1.32
C THR A 346 -3.53 22.52 0.71
N ALA A 347 -4.68 22.42 1.40
CA ALA A 347 -5.91 21.85 0.83
C ALA A 347 -6.45 22.66 -0.35
N ASN A 348 -6.08 23.94 -0.44
CA ASN A 348 -6.43 24.82 -1.56
C ASN A 348 -5.39 24.86 -2.69
N ASP A 349 -4.30 24.09 -2.59
CA ASP A 349 -3.36 23.86 -3.69
C ASP A 349 -3.86 22.68 -4.52
N VAL A 350 -4.62 22.94 -5.59
CA VAL A 350 -5.28 21.91 -6.39
C VAL A 350 -4.50 21.63 -7.66
N PHE A 351 -3.95 20.41 -7.77
CA PHE A 351 -3.12 19.94 -8.88
C PHE A 351 -3.83 18.99 -9.83
N ALA A 352 -4.88 18.30 -9.37
CA ALA A 352 -5.69 17.40 -10.19
C ALA A 352 -7.15 17.44 -9.78
N ILE A 353 -8.05 17.28 -10.76
CA ILE A 353 -9.51 17.26 -10.55
C ILE A 353 -10.07 16.07 -11.32
N HIS A 354 -10.95 15.32 -10.69
CA HIS A 354 -11.69 14.23 -11.30
C HIS A 354 -13.10 14.16 -10.72
N LYS A 355 -14.07 13.74 -11.54
CA LYS A 355 -15.46 13.51 -11.11
C LYS A 355 -15.91 12.12 -11.51
N ASN A 356 -16.51 11.41 -10.58
CA ASN A 356 -17.21 10.16 -10.84
C ASN A 356 -18.57 10.13 -10.14
N GLU A 357 -19.24 8.99 -10.14
CA GLU A 357 -20.55 8.80 -9.49
C GLU A 357 -20.54 9.10 -8.00
N GLN A 358 -19.37 9.05 -7.37
CA GLN A 358 -19.21 9.25 -5.93
C GLN A 358 -18.90 10.70 -5.54
N GLY A 359 -18.80 11.62 -6.49
CA GLY A 359 -18.54 13.04 -6.27
C GLY A 359 -17.27 13.54 -6.94
N TYR A 360 -16.78 14.67 -6.45
CA TYR A 360 -15.57 15.32 -6.96
C TYR A 360 -14.35 14.91 -6.14
N TRP A 361 -13.27 14.56 -6.83
CA TRP A 361 -12.00 14.20 -6.27
C TRP A 361 -10.95 15.22 -6.63
N LEU A 362 -10.26 15.75 -5.63
CA LEU A 362 -9.21 16.74 -5.80
C LEU A 362 -7.88 16.19 -5.32
N GLY A 363 -6.88 16.27 -6.17
CA GLY A 363 -5.48 16.10 -5.80
C GLY A 363 -4.94 17.42 -5.27
N THR A 364 -4.56 17.44 -3.99
CA THR A 364 -4.14 18.67 -3.32
C THR A 364 -2.77 18.52 -2.66
N GLY A 365 -2.18 19.64 -2.25
CA GLY A 365 -0.98 19.65 -1.43
C GLY A 365 -1.14 18.97 -0.05
N SER A 366 -2.39 18.84 0.43
CA SER A 366 -2.71 18.14 1.68
C SER A 366 -3.07 16.68 1.47
N GLY A 367 -3.31 16.24 0.23
CA GLY A 367 -3.68 14.88 -0.10
C GLY A 367 -4.85 14.75 -1.07
N LEU A 368 -5.42 13.54 -1.13
CA LEU A 368 -6.61 13.25 -1.92
C LEU A 368 -7.86 13.65 -1.14
N LEU A 369 -8.57 14.63 -1.64
CA LEU A 369 -9.78 15.17 -1.04
C LEU A 369 -10.97 14.79 -1.91
N ARG A 370 -12.03 14.27 -1.29
CA ARG A 370 -13.33 14.08 -1.93
C ARG A 370 -14.31 15.08 -1.36
N PHE A 371 -15.04 15.77 -2.22
CA PHE A 371 -16.11 16.67 -1.79
C PHE A 371 -17.41 16.42 -2.54
N TYR A 372 -18.49 16.82 -1.91
CA TYR A 372 -19.83 16.80 -2.45
C TYR A 372 -20.33 18.23 -2.51
N SER A 373 -20.97 18.59 -3.62
CA SER A 373 -21.77 19.79 -3.75
C SER A 373 -23.24 19.39 -3.62
N ASN A 374 -24.02 20.14 -2.88
CA ASN A 374 -25.47 19.97 -2.89
C ASN A 374 -26.03 20.17 -4.29
N GLU A 375 -27.30 19.77 -4.54
CA GLU A 375 -27.96 19.83 -5.85
C GLU A 375 -27.92 21.23 -6.48
N ASP A 376 -27.91 22.27 -5.66
CA ASP A 376 -27.82 23.66 -6.10
C ASP A 376 -26.43 24.12 -6.54
N GLY A 377 -25.40 23.27 -6.36
CA GLY A 377 -24.00 23.58 -6.72
C GLY A 377 -23.42 24.79 -5.99
N ASN A 378 -23.96 25.14 -4.82
CA ASN A 378 -23.52 26.28 -4.04
C ASN A 378 -22.18 25.95 -3.33
N PRO A 379 -21.11 26.76 -3.53
CA PRO A 379 -19.79 26.53 -2.88
C PRO A 379 -19.85 26.64 -1.35
N ASP A 380 -20.84 27.26 -0.76
CA ASP A 380 -21.00 27.40 0.70
C ASP A 380 -21.57 26.15 1.38
N SER A 381 -22.09 25.20 0.59
CA SER A 381 -22.75 23.97 1.07
C SER A 381 -21.98 22.70 0.67
N ILE A 382 -20.66 22.67 0.90
CA ILE A 382 -19.83 21.53 0.59
C ILE A 382 -19.38 20.79 1.85
N SER A 383 -19.32 19.46 1.76
CA SER A 383 -18.65 18.61 2.73
C SER A 383 -17.44 17.94 2.08
N ALA A 384 -16.37 17.77 2.84
CA ALA A 384 -15.14 17.17 2.32
C ALA A 384 -14.58 16.11 3.24
N LYS A 385 -13.97 15.07 2.63
CA LYS A 385 -13.26 13.99 3.33
C LYS A 385 -11.88 13.81 2.72
N LEU A 386 -10.85 13.71 3.57
CA LEU A 386 -9.47 13.44 3.17
C LEU A 386 -9.21 11.92 3.22
N TYR A 387 -8.61 11.37 2.15
CA TYR A 387 -8.30 9.95 1.99
C TYR A 387 -6.81 9.61 2.14
N THR A 388 -5.92 10.57 1.93
CA THR A 388 -4.47 10.45 2.16
C THR A 388 -3.91 11.80 2.56
N ASN A 389 -2.79 11.79 3.29
CA ASN A 389 -2.08 13.01 3.72
C ASN A 389 -0.84 13.32 2.83
N SER A 390 -0.60 12.51 1.79
CA SER A 390 0.50 12.75 0.86
C SER A 390 0.06 13.66 -0.27
N THR A 391 0.89 14.62 -0.68
CA THR A 391 0.62 15.47 -1.85
C THR A 391 0.24 14.63 -3.07
N VAL A 392 -0.82 15.02 -3.75
CA VAL A 392 -1.37 14.33 -4.92
C VAL A 392 -1.12 15.15 -6.17
N HIS A 393 -0.47 14.56 -7.17
CA HIS A 393 -0.08 15.19 -8.42
C HIS A 393 -1.02 14.86 -9.59
N GLY A 394 -1.65 13.69 -9.59
CA GLY A 394 -2.56 13.25 -10.64
C GLY A 394 -3.60 12.25 -10.14
N ILE A 395 -4.75 12.22 -10.79
CA ILE A 395 -5.86 11.31 -10.51
C ILE A 395 -6.38 10.76 -11.83
N LEU A 396 -6.41 9.44 -11.98
CA LEU A 396 -7.03 8.75 -13.10
C LEU A 396 -7.97 7.66 -12.58
N GLU A 397 -9.08 7.46 -13.26
CA GLU A 397 -10.02 6.38 -12.95
C GLU A 397 -9.86 5.24 -13.98
N ASP A 398 -9.72 4.00 -13.49
CA ASP A 398 -9.70 2.82 -14.36
C ASP A 398 -11.11 2.43 -14.80
N ASN A 399 -11.23 1.42 -15.67
CA ASN A 399 -12.53 0.97 -16.21
C ASN A 399 -13.39 0.23 -15.17
N ARG A 400 -12.83 -0.07 -13.98
CA ARG A 400 -13.51 -0.73 -12.86
C ARG A 400 -13.95 0.26 -11.77
N GLY A 401 -13.70 1.56 -11.96
CA GLY A 401 -14.03 2.62 -11.01
C GLY A 401 -13.01 2.78 -9.87
N ASN A 402 -11.82 2.17 -9.95
CA ASN A 402 -10.75 2.46 -8.99
C ASN A 402 -10.03 3.74 -9.39
N LEU A 403 -9.67 4.54 -8.41
CA LEU A 403 -8.85 5.72 -8.59
C LEU A 403 -7.37 5.36 -8.46
N TRP A 404 -6.60 5.75 -9.44
CA TRP A 404 -5.15 5.68 -9.45
C TRP A 404 -4.59 7.08 -9.23
N VAL A 405 -3.80 7.24 -8.19
CA VAL A 405 -3.42 8.54 -7.66
C VAL A 405 -1.91 8.59 -7.50
N SER A 406 -1.26 9.48 -8.25
CA SER A 406 0.18 9.72 -8.12
C SER A 406 0.46 10.65 -6.94
N THR A 407 1.36 10.23 -6.04
CA THR A 407 1.68 10.93 -4.79
C THR A 407 3.18 11.04 -4.56
N ASN A 408 3.59 11.85 -3.58
CA ASN A 408 4.99 11.91 -3.12
C ASN A 408 5.51 10.59 -2.48
N GLN A 409 4.63 9.65 -2.19
CA GLN A 409 4.98 8.35 -1.58
C GLN A 409 4.88 7.18 -2.56
N GLY A 410 4.64 7.47 -3.83
CA GLY A 410 4.43 6.49 -4.87
C GLY A 410 3.05 6.59 -5.51
N LEU A 411 2.64 5.53 -6.20
CA LEU A 411 1.35 5.43 -6.86
C LEU A 411 0.34 4.72 -5.96
N MET A 412 -0.79 5.35 -5.67
CA MET A 412 -1.86 4.78 -4.84
C MET A 412 -3.03 4.35 -5.72
N ARG A 413 -3.52 3.12 -5.52
CA ARG A 413 -4.80 2.65 -6.00
C ARG A 413 -5.83 2.72 -4.87
N LEU A 414 -6.95 3.35 -5.11
CA LEU A 414 -8.07 3.46 -4.17
C LEU A 414 -9.32 2.86 -4.81
N ASN A 415 -9.97 1.90 -4.15
CA ASN A 415 -11.33 1.52 -4.46
C ASN A 415 -12.28 2.35 -3.57
N PRO A 416 -13.01 3.33 -4.15
CA PRO A 416 -13.82 4.21 -3.33
C PRO A 416 -15.06 3.55 -2.74
N GLN A 417 -15.55 2.44 -3.32
CA GLN A 417 -16.73 1.70 -2.85
C GLN A 417 -16.37 0.83 -1.65
N GLU A 418 -15.30 0.06 -1.75
CA GLU A 418 -14.81 -0.83 -0.70
C GLU A 418 -13.95 -0.11 0.34
N GLN A 419 -13.57 1.15 0.10
CA GLN A 419 -12.64 1.95 0.90
C GLN A 419 -11.26 1.28 1.09
N THR A 420 -10.88 0.41 0.16
CA THR A 420 -9.57 -0.23 0.14
C THR A 420 -8.57 0.66 -0.59
N LYS A 421 -7.36 0.77 -0.05
CA LYS A 421 -6.26 1.52 -0.66
C LYS A 421 -4.98 0.70 -0.68
N GLN A 422 -4.26 0.76 -1.78
CA GLN A 422 -2.96 0.14 -1.96
C GLN A 422 -1.97 1.17 -2.49
N THR A 423 -0.75 1.20 -1.95
CA THR A 423 0.31 2.10 -2.39
C THR A 423 1.47 1.30 -2.94
N TYR A 424 1.90 1.64 -4.15
CA TYR A 424 3.05 1.06 -4.85
C TYR A 424 4.22 2.02 -4.74
N ASN A 425 5.38 1.50 -4.34
CA ASN A 425 6.62 2.24 -4.17
C ASN A 425 7.81 1.39 -4.64
N ASN A 426 9.04 1.79 -4.34
CA ASN A 426 10.24 1.04 -4.71
C ASN A 426 10.21 -0.42 -4.24
N GLY A 427 9.65 -0.69 -3.08
CA GLY A 427 9.51 -2.05 -2.54
C GLY A 427 8.59 -2.95 -3.36
N ASN A 428 7.71 -2.35 -4.17
CA ASN A 428 6.81 -3.04 -5.10
C ASN A 428 7.29 -2.94 -6.57
N GLY A 429 8.54 -2.59 -6.80
CA GLY A 429 9.11 -2.49 -8.15
C GLY A 429 8.80 -1.18 -8.90
N LEU A 430 8.27 -0.16 -8.24
CA LEU A 430 8.06 1.16 -8.83
C LEU A 430 9.39 1.92 -8.88
N ALA A 431 9.95 2.14 -10.08
CA ALA A 431 11.21 2.85 -10.26
C ALA A 431 11.04 4.39 -10.34
N VAL A 432 9.85 4.87 -10.69
CA VAL A 432 9.47 6.28 -10.67
C VAL A 432 8.73 6.57 -9.38
N THR A 433 9.36 7.28 -8.45
CA THR A 433 8.83 7.49 -7.09
C THR A 433 8.37 8.90 -6.80
N GLU A 434 8.85 9.87 -7.57
CA GLU A 434 8.48 11.27 -7.45
C GLU A 434 7.76 11.71 -8.73
N PHE A 435 6.45 11.91 -8.61
CA PHE A 435 5.57 12.25 -9.72
C PHE A 435 5.48 13.77 -9.94
N SER A 436 5.10 14.16 -11.15
CA SER A 436 5.01 15.56 -11.56
C SER A 436 3.57 16.00 -11.74
N ASP A 437 3.29 17.27 -11.37
CA ASP A 437 1.98 17.89 -11.63
C ASP A 437 1.68 17.93 -13.12
N GLY A 438 0.45 17.57 -13.52
CA GLY A 438 0.01 17.54 -14.90
C GLY A 438 0.49 16.35 -15.74
N ALA A 439 1.42 15.54 -15.21
CA ALA A 439 2.00 14.41 -15.94
C ALA A 439 1.19 13.12 -15.74
N PHE A 440 -0.09 13.14 -16.04
CA PHE A 440 -0.95 11.96 -15.99
C PHE A 440 -1.90 11.93 -17.20
N TYR A 441 -2.10 10.75 -17.75
CA TYR A 441 -2.93 10.56 -18.94
C TYR A 441 -3.57 9.17 -18.95
N LYS A 442 -4.85 9.08 -19.32
CA LYS A 442 -5.53 7.82 -19.59
C LYS A 442 -5.81 7.70 -21.09
N ASP A 443 -5.36 6.62 -21.69
CA ASP A 443 -5.82 6.25 -23.02
C ASP A 443 -7.18 5.56 -22.93
N ASN A 444 -8.22 6.24 -23.38
CA ASN A 444 -9.59 5.71 -23.31
C ASN A 444 -9.84 4.50 -24.24
N ALA A 445 -9.02 4.32 -25.28
CA ALA A 445 -9.17 3.21 -26.21
C ALA A 445 -8.67 1.89 -25.61
N THR A 446 -7.56 1.92 -24.87
CA THR A 446 -6.92 0.74 -24.28
C THR A 446 -7.13 0.61 -22.77
N GLY A 447 -7.59 1.66 -22.09
CA GLY A 447 -7.69 1.70 -20.64
C GLY A 447 -6.36 1.86 -19.92
N ILE A 448 -5.26 2.07 -20.65
CA ILE A 448 -3.91 2.20 -20.09
C ILE A 448 -3.76 3.57 -19.43
N LEU A 449 -3.17 3.56 -18.23
CA LEU A 449 -2.88 4.76 -17.46
C LEU A 449 -1.39 5.06 -17.50
N PHE A 450 -1.06 6.35 -17.63
CA PHE A 450 0.31 6.86 -17.69
C PHE A 450 0.53 7.88 -16.58
N PHE A 451 1.65 7.78 -15.85
CA PHE A 451 2.03 8.70 -14.80
C PHE A 451 3.50 9.08 -14.97
N GLY A 452 3.79 10.38 -15.18
CA GLY A 452 5.11 10.92 -15.35
C GLY A 452 5.73 11.45 -14.05
N GLY A 453 7.04 11.34 -13.95
CA GLY A 453 7.80 11.79 -12.78
C GLY A 453 9.19 12.32 -13.16
N VAL A 454 10.04 12.45 -12.14
CA VAL A 454 11.34 13.12 -12.26
C VAL A 454 12.31 12.42 -13.20
N ASN A 455 12.32 11.08 -13.20
CA ASN A 455 13.27 10.25 -13.92
C ASN A 455 12.69 9.45 -15.09
N GLY A 456 11.38 9.62 -15.38
CA GLY A 456 10.68 8.86 -16.41
C GLY A 456 9.18 8.81 -16.18
N PHE A 457 8.55 7.72 -16.62
CA PHE A 457 7.11 7.53 -16.43
C PHE A 457 6.75 6.05 -16.16
N VAL A 458 5.58 5.85 -15.59
CA VAL A 458 5.00 4.55 -15.33
C VAL A 458 3.77 4.36 -16.19
N THR A 459 3.67 3.19 -16.81
CA THR A 459 2.46 2.74 -17.52
C THR A 459 1.77 1.66 -16.70
N VAL A 460 0.49 1.80 -16.43
CA VAL A 460 -0.33 0.83 -15.71
C VAL A 460 -1.41 0.28 -16.61
N LYS A 461 -1.55 -1.05 -16.66
CA LYS A 461 -2.63 -1.76 -17.35
C LYS A 461 -3.60 -2.35 -16.33
N PRO A 462 -4.60 -1.60 -15.83
CA PRO A 462 -5.45 -2.03 -14.72
C PRO A 462 -6.29 -3.27 -15.03
N ASP A 463 -6.64 -3.48 -16.29
CA ASP A 463 -7.50 -4.60 -16.72
C ASP A 463 -6.77 -5.95 -16.71
N SER A 464 -5.43 -5.95 -16.70
CA SER A 464 -4.62 -7.17 -16.57
C SER A 464 -4.49 -7.66 -15.10
N TYR A 465 -5.14 -7.00 -14.16
CA TYR A 465 -5.09 -7.35 -12.74
C TYR A 465 -5.74 -8.70 -12.46
N ILE A 466 -4.96 -9.67 -12.00
CA ILE A 466 -5.42 -10.98 -11.57
C ILE A 466 -5.53 -10.97 -10.04
N THR A 467 -6.76 -11.07 -9.52
CA THR A 467 -6.96 -11.28 -8.08
C THR A 467 -6.67 -12.74 -7.75
N THR A 468 -5.71 -12.98 -6.89
CA THR A 468 -5.50 -14.33 -6.34
C THR A 468 -6.49 -14.55 -5.18
N ASP A 469 -7.16 -15.71 -5.18
CA ASP A 469 -8.03 -16.14 -4.07
C ASP A 469 -7.23 -16.79 -2.93
N TYR A 470 -5.91 -16.66 -2.96
CA TYR A 470 -5.03 -17.23 -1.94
C TYR A 470 -5.25 -16.52 -0.61
N MET A 471 -5.64 -17.31 0.39
CA MET A 471 -5.88 -16.86 1.76
C MET A 471 -4.99 -17.67 2.69
N PRO A 472 -3.76 -17.22 2.96
CA PRO A 472 -2.79 -17.94 3.78
C PRO A 472 -3.23 -18.02 5.25
N GLU A 473 -2.77 -19.06 5.93
CA GLU A 473 -2.97 -19.20 7.37
C GLU A 473 -2.05 -18.27 8.16
N ILE A 474 -2.55 -17.79 9.30
CA ILE A 474 -1.78 -16.98 10.24
C ILE A 474 -0.97 -17.92 11.14
N SER A 475 0.30 -17.68 11.28
CA SER A 475 1.17 -18.38 12.22
C SER A 475 1.81 -17.42 13.22
N LEU A 476 2.13 -17.92 14.42
CA LEU A 476 2.93 -17.16 15.38
C LEU A 476 4.40 -17.20 14.93
N LYS A 477 5.00 -16.02 14.78
CA LYS A 477 6.39 -15.86 14.36
C LYS A 477 7.34 -15.71 15.55
N GLY A 478 6.93 -14.95 16.57
CA GLY A 478 7.82 -14.60 17.66
C GLY A 478 7.10 -14.09 18.89
N LEU A 479 7.80 -14.12 19.98
CA LEU A 479 7.40 -13.63 21.29
C LEU A 479 8.44 -12.63 21.79
N SER A 480 7.96 -11.45 22.21
CA SER A 480 8.79 -10.48 22.91
C SER A 480 8.20 -10.23 24.30
N ILE A 481 9.02 -10.30 25.34
CA ILE A 481 8.63 -10.06 26.73
C ILE A 481 9.46 -8.88 27.25
N PHE A 482 8.81 -7.83 27.73
CA PHE A 482 9.43 -6.56 28.12
C PHE A 482 10.40 -6.01 27.07
N GLY A 483 10.04 -6.15 25.76
CA GLY A 483 10.85 -5.66 24.64
C GLY A 483 12.05 -6.54 24.27
N LYS A 484 12.29 -7.64 24.97
CA LYS A 484 13.33 -8.61 24.63
C LYS A 484 12.73 -9.79 23.88
N GLU A 485 13.32 -10.17 22.75
CA GLU A 485 12.89 -11.33 21.96
C GLU A 485 13.26 -12.64 22.63
N TYR A 486 12.36 -13.60 22.57
CA TYR A 486 12.51 -14.96 23.08
C TYR A 486 12.16 -15.97 22.00
N ASN A 487 12.75 -17.15 22.10
CA ASN A 487 12.39 -18.26 21.23
C ASN A 487 10.96 -18.72 21.58
N LEU A 488 10.05 -18.60 20.64
CA LEU A 488 8.65 -18.95 20.83
C LEU A 488 8.47 -20.43 21.25
N HIS A 489 9.33 -21.34 20.76
CA HIS A 489 9.23 -22.78 21.08
C HIS A 489 9.45 -23.08 22.57
N ASP A 490 10.18 -22.24 23.29
CA ASP A 490 10.41 -22.44 24.73
C ASP A 490 9.15 -22.20 25.58
N PHE A 491 8.16 -21.53 25.00
CA PHE A 491 6.89 -21.18 25.64
C PHE A 491 5.68 -21.89 25.05
N LEU A 492 5.87 -22.68 23.96
CA LEU A 492 4.78 -23.45 23.35
C LEU A 492 4.69 -24.82 23.96
N HIS A 493 3.56 -25.14 24.54
CA HIS A 493 3.19 -26.45 25.03
C HIS A 493 2.00 -27.00 24.25
N TYR A 494 1.92 -28.32 24.11
CA TYR A 494 0.80 -28.95 23.39
C TYR A 494 -0.18 -29.57 24.40
N LYS A 495 -1.43 -29.10 24.33
CA LYS A 495 -2.55 -29.64 25.10
C LYS A 495 -3.59 -30.14 24.11
N ASP A 496 -3.95 -31.42 24.18
CA ASP A 496 -4.90 -32.08 23.26
C ASP A 496 -4.55 -31.87 21.77
N GLY A 497 -3.25 -31.87 21.43
CA GLY A 497 -2.75 -31.67 20.07
C GLY A 497 -2.79 -30.23 19.58
N LYS A 498 -3.21 -29.26 20.39
CA LYS A 498 -3.21 -27.81 20.05
C LYS A 498 -2.07 -27.09 20.76
N PRO A 499 -1.40 -26.17 20.08
CA PRO A 499 -0.35 -25.36 20.71
C PRO A 499 -0.97 -24.34 21.68
N VAL A 500 -0.44 -24.28 22.89
CA VAL A 500 -0.79 -23.33 23.94
C VAL A 500 0.45 -22.55 24.32
N LEU A 501 0.40 -21.23 24.23
CA LEU A 501 1.45 -20.35 24.69
C LEU A 501 1.36 -20.25 26.22
N GLN A 502 2.37 -20.77 26.93
CA GLN A 502 2.40 -20.75 28.38
C GLN A 502 3.37 -19.68 28.88
N LEU A 503 2.85 -18.71 29.63
CA LEU A 503 3.60 -17.61 30.23
C LEU A 503 3.53 -17.68 31.75
N ASP A 504 4.58 -17.25 32.43
CA ASP A 504 4.56 -17.07 33.90
C ASP A 504 3.84 -15.74 34.24
N TYR A 505 3.26 -15.63 35.42
CA TYR A 505 2.60 -14.41 35.93
C TYR A 505 3.51 -13.16 35.91
N LYS A 506 4.84 -13.35 35.90
CA LYS A 506 5.83 -12.26 35.78
C LYS A 506 5.94 -11.72 34.36
N HIS A 507 5.50 -12.48 33.36
CA HIS A 507 5.54 -12.10 31.95
C HIS A 507 4.27 -11.36 31.54
N ASN A 508 3.88 -10.36 32.31
CA ASN A 508 2.61 -9.65 32.15
C ASN A 508 2.62 -8.51 31.12
N PHE A 509 3.78 -8.25 30.50
CA PHE A 509 3.91 -7.37 29.32
C PHE A 509 4.61 -8.16 28.23
N PHE A 510 3.87 -8.51 27.19
CA PHE A 510 4.39 -9.27 26.06
C PHE A 510 3.75 -8.86 24.74
N GLN A 511 4.47 -9.12 23.68
CA GLN A 511 4.05 -8.91 22.30
C GLN A 511 4.17 -10.23 21.55
N LEU A 512 3.10 -10.57 20.82
CA LEU A 512 3.09 -11.68 19.88
C LEU A 512 3.20 -11.14 18.46
N ASN A 513 4.14 -11.67 17.70
CA ASN A 513 4.30 -11.35 16.30
C ASN A 513 3.68 -12.45 15.45
N PHE A 514 2.88 -12.06 14.46
CA PHE A 514 2.22 -12.97 13.51
C PHE A 514 3.00 -13.03 12.21
N ARG A 515 2.77 -14.08 11.46
CA ARG A 515 3.28 -14.23 10.10
C ARG A 515 2.19 -14.80 9.21
N ILE A 516 2.01 -14.16 8.07
CA ILE A 516 1.25 -14.68 6.94
C ILE A 516 2.27 -15.04 5.87
N THR A 517 2.17 -16.25 5.31
CA THR A 517 3.08 -16.70 4.26
C THR A 517 2.47 -16.39 2.90
N ASP A 518 2.53 -15.12 2.52
CA ASP A 518 2.26 -14.63 1.18
C ASP A 518 3.49 -13.87 0.69
N TYR A 519 4.18 -14.46 -0.28
CA TYR A 519 5.42 -13.91 -0.82
C TYR A 519 5.16 -12.79 -1.83
N ILE A 520 3.97 -12.75 -2.45
CA ILE A 520 3.61 -11.76 -3.46
C ILE A 520 3.02 -10.50 -2.79
N ASN A 521 2.08 -10.67 -1.85
CA ASN A 521 1.29 -9.58 -1.28
C ASN A 521 1.50 -9.41 0.24
N GLY A 522 2.60 -9.91 0.79
CA GLY A 522 2.81 -10.01 2.24
C GLY A 522 2.74 -8.71 3.04
N ASN A 523 2.88 -7.54 2.39
CA ASN A 523 2.80 -6.23 3.01
C ASN A 523 1.40 -5.57 2.91
N ASP A 524 0.47 -6.22 2.23
CA ASP A 524 -0.85 -5.63 1.91
C ASP A 524 -1.99 -6.19 2.77
N TYR A 525 -1.67 -6.59 3.99
CA TYR A 525 -2.64 -7.11 4.94
C TYR A 525 -2.87 -6.16 6.10
N PHE A 526 -4.14 -5.93 6.44
CA PHE A 526 -4.55 -5.26 7.68
C PHE A 526 -4.93 -6.31 8.72
N TYR A 527 -4.27 -6.23 9.88
CA TYR A 527 -4.48 -7.16 10.97
C TYR A 527 -5.48 -6.62 11.97
N SER A 528 -6.33 -7.52 12.48
CA SER A 528 -7.20 -7.24 13.61
C SER A 528 -7.12 -8.41 14.58
N TYR A 529 -7.14 -8.11 15.87
CA TYR A 529 -7.12 -9.14 16.90
C TYR A 529 -8.11 -8.83 18.03
N LYS A 530 -8.53 -9.87 18.75
CA LYS A 530 -9.27 -9.73 19.98
C LYS A 530 -8.89 -10.82 20.97
N LEU A 531 -8.88 -10.48 22.26
CA LEU A 531 -8.64 -11.40 23.35
C LEU A 531 -9.98 -11.65 24.08
N LYS A 532 -10.61 -12.79 23.80
CA LYS A 532 -12.00 -13.07 24.15
C LYS A 532 -12.32 -12.89 25.64
N GLU A 533 -11.49 -13.42 26.53
CA GLU A 533 -11.71 -13.40 27.98
C GLU A 533 -11.38 -12.05 28.64
N ALA A 534 -10.71 -11.13 27.88
CA ALA A 534 -10.41 -9.78 28.34
C ALA A 534 -11.34 -8.74 27.73
N SER A 535 -11.69 -8.88 26.42
CA SER A 535 -12.59 -7.97 25.71
C SER A 535 -13.16 -8.65 24.47
N ASP A 536 -14.47 -8.46 24.20
CA ASP A 536 -15.09 -8.95 22.97
C ASP A 536 -14.94 -8.00 21.76
N GLN A 537 -14.25 -6.86 21.93
CA GLN A 537 -14.04 -5.90 20.86
C GLN A 537 -12.82 -6.27 20.01
N TRP A 538 -12.94 -6.10 18.68
CA TRP A 538 -11.83 -6.21 17.76
C TRP A 538 -10.97 -4.96 17.82
N ILE A 539 -9.67 -5.15 17.95
CA ILE A 539 -8.66 -4.09 17.87
C ILE A 539 -8.07 -4.11 16.48
N GLU A 540 -8.24 -3.02 15.73
CA GLU A 540 -7.63 -2.84 14.42
C GLU A 540 -6.18 -2.38 14.60
N ASN A 541 -5.24 -3.14 14.06
CA ASN A 541 -3.80 -2.89 14.21
C ASN A 541 -3.12 -2.41 12.90
N GLY A 542 -3.91 -2.12 11.87
CA GLY A 542 -3.40 -1.70 10.57
C GLY A 542 -2.49 -2.76 9.95
N VAL A 543 -1.39 -2.34 9.36
CA VAL A 543 -0.40 -3.23 8.70
C VAL A 543 0.56 -3.93 9.69
N SER A 544 0.47 -3.63 10.98
CA SER A 544 1.39 -4.20 11.97
C SER A 544 0.98 -5.63 12.34
N PRO A 545 1.82 -6.65 12.05
CA PRO A 545 1.49 -8.06 12.28
C PRO A 545 1.80 -8.46 13.73
N ASN A 546 1.31 -7.72 14.71
CA ASN A 546 1.57 -8.01 16.12
C ASN A 546 0.33 -7.73 17.01
N ALA A 547 0.35 -8.28 18.21
CA ALA A 547 -0.57 -7.92 19.29
C ALA A 547 0.21 -7.71 20.57
N ILE A 548 -0.07 -6.60 21.27
CA ILE A 548 0.61 -6.21 22.50
C ILE A 548 -0.37 -6.35 23.66
N PHE A 549 0.07 -7.04 24.70
CA PHE A 549 -0.70 -7.26 25.91
C PHE A 549 0.05 -6.75 27.13
N SER A 550 -0.68 -6.09 28.03
CA SER A 550 -0.16 -5.63 29.29
C SER A 550 -1.08 -5.97 30.43
N ASN A 551 -0.50 -6.39 31.53
CA ASN A 551 -1.19 -6.60 32.81
C ASN A 551 -2.39 -7.57 32.74
N LEU A 552 -2.23 -8.68 32.01
CA LEU A 552 -3.21 -9.75 31.99
C LEU A 552 -3.16 -10.53 33.32
N SER A 553 -4.32 -10.83 33.87
CA SER A 553 -4.46 -11.68 35.05
C SER A 553 -4.08 -13.14 34.73
N PRO A 554 -3.65 -13.93 35.74
CA PRO A 554 -3.49 -15.37 35.54
C PRO A 554 -4.79 -16.02 35.07
N GLY A 555 -4.70 -16.86 34.03
CA GLY A 555 -5.85 -17.50 33.42
C GLY A 555 -5.57 -18.03 32.02
N GLU A 556 -6.58 -18.61 31.42
CA GLU A 556 -6.57 -19.08 30.03
C GLU A 556 -7.32 -18.06 29.15
N TYR A 557 -6.69 -17.63 28.05
CA TYR A 557 -7.21 -16.66 27.13
C TYR A 557 -7.20 -17.22 25.70
N THR A 558 -8.20 -16.85 24.91
CA THR A 558 -8.28 -17.17 23.49
C THR A 558 -8.06 -15.93 22.67
N LEU A 559 -6.88 -15.83 22.04
CA LEU A 559 -6.55 -14.77 21.11
C LEU A 559 -7.07 -15.13 19.72
N PHE A 560 -8.01 -14.37 19.20
CA PHE A 560 -8.46 -14.44 17.82
C PHE A 560 -7.70 -13.40 16.99
N VAL A 561 -7.13 -13.83 15.88
CA VAL A 561 -6.46 -12.96 14.90
C VAL A 561 -7.10 -13.20 13.56
N LYS A 562 -7.42 -12.13 12.85
CA LYS A 562 -7.82 -12.14 11.45
C LYS A 562 -7.07 -11.07 10.69
N TYR A 563 -7.04 -11.21 9.39
CA TYR A 563 -6.55 -10.16 8.51
C TYR A 563 -7.55 -9.88 7.39
N ARG A 564 -7.46 -8.70 6.83
CA ARG A 564 -8.12 -8.31 5.59
C ARG A 564 -7.04 -8.04 4.54
N ASN A 565 -7.16 -8.70 3.39
CA ASN A 565 -6.32 -8.40 2.24
C ASN A 565 -6.73 -7.03 1.68
N ASN A 566 -5.79 -6.08 1.65
CA ASN A 566 -6.05 -4.72 1.20
C ASN A 566 -6.26 -4.61 -0.32
N ILE A 567 -5.84 -5.63 -1.08
CA ILE A 567 -5.92 -5.65 -2.54
C ILE A 567 -7.34 -6.02 -3.00
N ASN A 568 -7.91 -7.09 -2.43
CA ASN A 568 -9.20 -7.63 -2.85
C ASN A 568 -10.32 -7.45 -1.80
N GLY A 569 -10.03 -6.83 -0.65
CA GLY A 569 -10.99 -6.58 0.42
C GLY A 569 -11.40 -7.82 1.21
N LYS A 570 -10.97 -9.03 0.82
CA LYS A 570 -11.37 -10.28 1.49
C LYS A 570 -10.79 -10.37 2.89
N GLU A 571 -11.63 -10.80 3.83
CA GLU A 571 -11.22 -11.09 5.21
C GLU A 571 -10.96 -12.58 5.42
N SER A 572 -9.92 -12.89 6.22
CA SER A 572 -9.64 -14.26 6.62
C SER A 572 -10.63 -14.72 7.70
N HIS A 573 -10.83 -16.03 7.81
CA HIS A 573 -11.46 -16.58 8.99
C HIS A 573 -10.60 -16.29 10.23
N PRO A 574 -11.20 -15.93 11.38
CA PRO A 574 -10.46 -15.73 12.62
C PRO A 574 -9.74 -17.00 13.03
N GLN A 575 -8.43 -16.91 13.23
CA GLN A 575 -7.62 -18.02 13.76
C GLN A 575 -7.43 -17.85 15.26
N ALA A 576 -7.61 -18.93 16.02
CA ALA A 576 -7.56 -18.91 17.47
C ALA A 576 -6.22 -19.43 17.97
N PHE A 577 -5.62 -18.71 18.92
CA PHE A 577 -4.41 -19.10 19.65
C PHE A 577 -4.71 -19.08 21.14
N THR A 578 -4.37 -20.16 21.83
CA THR A 578 -4.58 -20.25 23.29
C THR A 578 -3.36 -19.73 24.02
N ILE A 579 -3.59 -18.82 24.97
CA ILE A 579 -2.56 -18.24 25.84
C ILE A 579 -2.94 -18.59 27.28
N TYR A 580 -2.02 -19.24 27.99
CA TYR A 580 -2.18 -19.57 29.42
C TYR A 580 -1.14 -18.80 30.24
N ILE A 581 -1.63 -17.99 31.20
CA ILE A 581 -0.80 -17.27 32.14
C ILE A 581 -0.85 -18.00 33.47
N ALA A 582 0.27 -18.58 33.89
CA ALA A 582 0.35 -19.34 35.11
C ALA A 582 0.14 -18.43 36.36
N PRO A 583 -0.66 -18.85 37.34
CA PRO A 583 -0.81 -18.10 38.57
C PRO A 583 0.50 -18.11 39.38
N PRO A 584 0.76 -17.06 40.18
CA PRO A 584 1.89 -17.04 41.08
C PRO A 584 1.77 -18.19 42.10
N TRP A 585 2.90 -18.70 42.57
CA TRP A 585 2.97 -19.84 43.48
C TRP A 585 2.04 -19.70 44.72
N TYR A 586 1.87 -18.47 45.20
CA TYR A 586 1.04 -18.15 46.35
C TYR A 586 -0.48 -18.16 46.07
N LEU A 587 -0.90 -18.23 44.79
CA LEU A 587 -2.30 -18.44 44.36
C LEU A 587 -2.52 -19.85 43.78
N SER A 588 -1.53 -20.74 43.91
CA SER A 588 -1.65 -22.13 43.46
C SER A 588 -2.57 -22.92 44.40
N THR A 589 -3.18 -24.00 43.90
CA THR A 589 -4.01 -24.90 44.70
C THR A 589 -3.27 -25.41 45.94
N TRP A 590 -1.97 -25.68 45.80
CA TRP A 590 -1.09 -26.10 46.89
C TRP A 590 -0.87 -24.97 47.93
N ALA A 591 -0.76 -23.72 47.48
CA ALA A 591 -0.67 -22.59 48.39
C ALA A 591 -1.95 -22.40 49.22
N TYR A 592 -3.12 -22.54 48.58
CA TYR A 592 -4.41 -22.50 49.35
C TYR A 592 -4.51 -23.63 50.34
N VAL A 593 -4.07 -24.85 50.00
CA VAL A 593 -3.96 -25.95 50.98
C VAL A 593 -2.98 -25.58 52.10
N GLY A 594 -1.82 -24.97 51.74
CA GLY A 594 -0.86 -24.47 52.74
C GLY A 594 -1.45 -23.39 53.65
N TYR A 595 -2.19 -22.41 53.09
CA TYR A 595 -2.87 -21.37 53.87
C TYR A 595 -3.98 -21.94 54.77
N PHE A 596 -4.73 -22.93 54.24
CA PHE A 596 -5.74 -23.63 55.06
C PHE A 596 -5.09 -24.36 56.24
N LEU A 597 -4.00 -25.11 56.02
CA LEU A 597 -3.25 -25.81 57.06
C LEU A 597 -2.64 -24.81 58.07
N LEU A 598 -2.08 -23.67 57.57
CA LEU A 598 -1.53 -22.63 58.43
C LEU A 598 -2.63 -21.95 59.26
N GLY A 599 -3.79 -21.70 58.66
CA GLY A 599 -4.99 -21.20 59.35
C GLY A 599 -5.49 -22.18 60.41
N LEU A 600 -5.50 -23.48 60.07
CA LEU A 600 -5.87 -24.54 61.05
C LEU A 600 -4.86 -24.59 62.20
N LEU A 601 -3.57 -24.47 61.92
CA LEU A 601 -2.50 -24.46 62.92
C LEU A 601 -2.56 -23.20 63.80
N LEU A 602 -2.89 -22.04 63.20
CA LEU A 602 -3.16 -20.81 63.95
C LEU A 602 -4.38 -20.89 64.83
N CYS A 603 -5.49 -21.47 64.30
CA CYS A 603 -6.71 -21.70 65.07
C CYS A 603 -6.46 -22.67 66.21
N THR A 604 -5.74 -23.79 65.99
CA THR A 604 -5.38 -24.74 67.04
C THR A 604 -4.45 -24.08 68.08
N GLY A 605 -3.48 -23.24 67.64
CA GLY A 605 -2.62 -22.45 68.49
C GLY A 605 -3.41 -21.45 69.38
N ILE A 606 -4.36 -20.72 68.75
CA ILE A 606 -5.26 -19.81 69.47
C ILE A 606 -6.12 -20.53 70.48
N VAL A 607 -6.71 -21.70 70.09
CA VAL A 607 -7.51 -22.52 70.98
C VAL A 607 -6.63 -23.08 72.13
N ALA A 608 -5.45 -23.59 71.82
CA ALA A 608 -4.49 -24.05 72.82
C ALA A 608 -4.07 -22.90 73.78
N TYR A 609 -3.77 -21.69 73.20
CA TYR A 609 -3.43 -20.51 74.00
C TYR A 609 -4.64 -20.02 74.82
N ALA A 610 -5.84 -20.02 74.26
CA ALA A 610 -7.08 -19.71 74.98
C ALA A 610 -7.31 -20.72 76.12
N PHE A 611 -7.07 -22.01 75.87
CA PHE A 611 -7.17 -23.05 76.89
C PHE A 611 -6.09 -22.91 77.99
N TYR A 612 -4.87 -22.57 77.54
CA TYR A 612 -3.78 -22.27 78.48
C TYR A 612 -4.05 -21.02 79.30
N THR A 613 -4.51 -19.91 78.66
CA THR A 613 -4.90 -18.67 79.39
C THR A 613 -6.14 -18.87 80.22
N TYR A 614 -7.09 -19.70 79.76
CA TYR A 614 -8.26 -20.09 80.59
C TYR A 614 -7.82 -20.88 81.85
N ARG A 615 -6.88 -21.84 81.66
CA ARG A 615 -6.29 -22.55 82.80
C ARG A 615 -5.52 -21.59 83.74
N LEU A 616 -4.72 -20.66 83.18
CA LEU A 616 -4.04 -19.64 83.96
C LEU A 616 -5.04 -18.66 84.63
N LYS A 617 -6.06 -18.21 83.86
CA LYS A 617 -7.10 -17.34 84.43
C LYS A 617 -7.91 -18.06 85.49
N ARG A 618 -8.17 -19.38 85.35
CA ARG A 618 -8.78 -20.16 86.38
C ARG A 618 -7.90 -20.29 87.63
N GLN A 619 -6.60 -20.31 87.48
CA GLN A 619 -5.65 -20.23 88.56
C GLN A 619 -5.51 -18.81 89.16
N HIS A 620 -5.63 -17.77 88.27
CA HIS A 620 -5.54 -16.37 88.71
C HIS A 620 -6.87 -15.74 89.08
N MET A 621 -8.02 -16.26 88.61
CA MET A 621 -9.36 -15.86 89.12
C MET A 621 -9.58 -16.22 90.56
N MET A 622 -8.76 -17.11 91.07
CA MET A 622 -8.70 -17.35 92.51
C MET A 622 -7.85 -16.35 93.27
N LYS A 623 -7.09 -15.57 92.51
CA LYS A 623 -6.29 -14.45 93.07
C LYS A 623 -6.62 -13.17 92.35
N LYS A 624 -7.58 -12.46 92.88
CA LYS A 624 -7.87 -11.04 92.62
C LYS A 624 -8.50 -10.66 91.28
N MET A 625 -9.75 -10.33 91.34
CA MET A 625 -10.36 -9.18 90.72
C MET A 625 -9.45 -7.96 90.65
N GLU A 626 -8.96 -7.67 89.55
CA GLU A 626 -8.34 -6.38 89.34
C GLU A 626 -8.85 -5.67 88.09
N ARG A 627 -9.64 -4.72 88.41
CA ARG A 627 -9.93 -3.56 87.59
C ARG A 627 -8.65 -2.87 87.23
N GLN A 628 -8.33 -2.73 86.08
CA GLN A 628 -7.46 -1.65 85.50
C GLN A 628 -6.68 -2.12 84.28
N LYS A 629 -7.32 -2.61 83.27
CA LYS A 629 -6.67 -2.62 81.94
C LYS A 629 -7.66 -2.58 80.76
N LYS A 630 -8.71 -1.81 80.88
CA LYS A 630 -9.66 -1.66 79.77
C LYS A 630 -9.49 -0.35 78.98
N GLU A 631 -8.72 0.58 79.42
CA GLU A 631 -8.68 1.88 78.75
C GLU A 631 -7.45 2.11 77.82
N GLU A 632 -6.33 1.42 77.98
CA GLU A 632 -5.13 1.71 77.18
C GLU A 632 -5.13 1.03 75.79
N VAL A 633 -5.91 -0.01 75.56
CA VAL A 633 -5.89 -0.74 74.29
C VAL A 633 -6.73 -0.02 73.21
N TYR A 634 -7.67 0.83 73.62
CA TYR A 634 -8.53 1.53 72.66
C TYR A 634 -7.89 2.72 71.98
N GLU A 635 -7.02 3.44 72.68
CA GLU A 635 -6.32 4.60 72.09
C GLU A 635 -5.20 4.23 71.10
N SER A 636 -4.58 3.06 71.24
CA SER A 636 -3.50 2.64 70.38
C SER A 636 -3.99 2.22 68.98
N LYS A 637 -5.20 1.68 68.87
CA LYS A 637 -5.78 1.28 67.58
C LYS A 637 -6.19 2.48 66.71
N LEU A 638 -6.69 3.54 67.32
CA LEU A 638 -7.12 4.75 66.60
C LEU A 638 -5.93 5.52 66.00
N ARG A 639 -4.79 5.58 66.68
CA ARG A 639 -3.60 6.23 66.15
C ARG A 639 -2.97 5.50 64.98
N PHE A 640 -3.06 4.19 64.91
CA PHE A 640 -2.48 3.39 63.85
C PHE A 640 -3.24 3.58 62.50
N PHE A 641 -4.58 3.62 62.54
CA PHE A 641 -5.35 3.86 61.32
C PHE A 641 -5.20 5.26 60.75
N THR A 642 -5.13 6.27 61.64
CA THR A 642 -4.96 7.67 61.22
C THR A 642 -3.60 7.91 60.54
N ASN A 643 -2.53 7.28 61.06
CA ASN A 643 -1.17 7.45 60.47
C ASN A 643 -1.04 6.73 59.09
N ILE A 644 -1.61 5.54 58.92
CA ILE A 644 -1.53 4.83 57.64
C ILE A 644 -2.28 5.59 56.54
N THR A 645 -3.47 6.12 56.84
CA THR A 645 -4.22 6.93 55.87
C THR A 645 -3.44 8.16 55.43
N HIS A 646 -2.76 8.81 56.38
CA HIS A 646 -1.97 10.02 56.08
C HIS A 646 -0.70 9.70 55.23
N GLU A 647 -0.05 8.54 55.48
CA GLU A 647 1.14 8.11 54.74
C GLU A 647 0.80 7.61 53.29
N PHE A 648 -0.42 7.17 53.04
CA PHE A 648 -0.85 6.80 51.69
C PHE A 648 -1.31 8.02 50.88
N CYS A 649 -1.98 8.99 51.50
CA CYS A 649 -2.47 10.17 50.76
C CYS A 649 -1.33 11.07 50.27
N THR A 650 -0.23 11.14 50.97
CA THR A 650 0.90 12.01 50.59
C THR A 650 1.59 11.64 49.30
N PRO A 651 2.02 10.37 49.04
CA PRO A 651 2.62 10.00 47.74
C PRO A 651 1.61 10.05 46.60
N LEU A 652 0.33 9.76 46.83
CA LEU A 652 -0.71 9.86 45.79
C LEU A 652 -0.89 11.31 45.34
N THR A 653 -0.91 12.26 46.25
CA THR A 653 -0.99 13.69 45.93
C THR A 653 0.27 14.20 45.19
N LEU A 654 1.43 13.65 45.52
CA LEU A 654 2.70 13.97 44.82
C LEU A 654 2.79 13.43 43.42
N ILE A 655 2.06 12.37 43.11
CA ILE A 655 1.95 11.82 41.76
C ILE A 655 0.87 12.57 40.97
N GLN A 656 -0.25 12.93 41.60
CA GLN A 656 -1.35 13.62 40.94
C GLN A 656 -0.96 15.01 40.44
N GLY A 657 -0.22 15.77 41.21
CA GLY A 657 0.19 17.12 40.86
C GLY A 657 1.06 17.23 39.59
N PRO A 658 2.09 16.42 39.42
CA PRO A 658 2.85 16.37 38.16
C PRO A 658 2.02 15.89 36.95
N CYS A 659 1.12 14.92 37.14
CA CYS A 659 0.23 14.45 36.07
C CYS A 659 -0.73 15.54 35.60
N GLU A 660 -1.33 16.29 36.50
CA GLU A 660 -2.17 17.45 36.17
C GLU A 660 -1.40 18.55 35.43
N LYS A 661 -0.16 18.83 35.83
CA LYS A 661 0.69 19.81 35.14
C LYS A 661 1.04 19.37 33.72
N ILE A 662 1.31 18.09 33.49
CA ILE A 662 1.57 17.53 32.14
C ILE A 662 0.32 17.62 31.28
N LEU A 663 -0.85 17.33 31.83
CA LEU A 663 -2.14 17.35 31.11
C LEU A 663 -2.60 18.78 30.75
N THR A 664 -2.18 19.79 31.52
CA THR A 664 -2.50 21.21 31.31
C THR A 664 -1.50 21.94 30.41
N HIS A 665 -0.37 21.32 30.07
CA HIS A 665 0.66 21.96 29.25
C HIS A 665 0.31 21.83 27.76
N LYS A 666 0.21 22.95 27.05
CA LYS A 666 -0.23 23.04 25.64
C LYS A 666 0.74 22.44 24.60
N GLU A 667 1.95 22.07 24.98
CA GLU A 667 3.01 21.57 24.08
C GLU A 667 3.41 20.11 24.35
N THR A 668 2.61 19.37 25.08
CA THR A 668 2.93 17.97 25.38
C THR A 668 2.57 17.07 24.20
N ASP A 669 3.50 16.20 23.79
CA ASP A 669 3.23 15.23 22.72
C ASP A 669 2.09 14.26 23.09
N ILE A 670 1.46 13.69 22.06
CA ILE A 670 0.24 12.86 22.22
C ILE A 670 0.49 11.63 23.12
N TYR A 671 1.70 11.06 23.10
CA TYR A 671 2.03 9.88 23.90
C TYR A 671 2.19 10.25 25.38
N THR A 672 2.93 11.32 25.67
CA THR A 672 3.14 11.83 27.02
C THR A 672 1.84 12.27 27.67
N HIS A 673 0.96 12.94 26.92
CA HIS A 673 -0.38 13.32 27.39
C HIS A 673 -1.26 12.11 27.72
N ARG A 674 -1.23 11.06 26.87
CA ARG A 674 -1.97 9.82 27.06
C ARG A 674 -1.51 9.06 28.32
N TYR A 675 -0.20 8.94 28.53
CA TYR A 675 0.34 8.27 29.73
C TYR A 675 0.09 9.06 31.01
N ALA A 676 0.21 10.38 30.98
CA ALA A 676 -0.12 11.23 32.12
C ALA A 676 -1.59 11.11 32.52
N LYS A 677 -2.52 11.07 31.55
CA LYS A 677 -3.96 10.85 31.79
C LYS A 677 -4.27 9.48 32.37
N MET A 678 -3.59 8.45 31.92
CA MET A 678 -3.74 7.10 32.43
C MET A 678 -3.22 6.95 33.86
N THR A 679 -2.10 7.62 34.18
CA THR A 679 -1.54 7.66 35.53
C THR A 679 -2.45 8.45 36.47
N GLN A 680 -3.01 9.56 36.04
CA GLN A 680 -3.97 10.35 36.82
C GLN A 680 -5.22 9.53 37.17
N GLN A 681 -5.80 8.82 36.20
CA GLN A 681 -6.96 7.96 36.44
C GLN A 681 -6.69 6.84 37.46
N ASN A 682 -5.48 6.24 37.39
CA ASN A 682 -5.08 5.23 38.38
C ASN A 682 -4.88 5.80 39.77
N VAL A 683 -4.35 7.00 39.90
CA VAL A 683 -4.18 7.73 41.16
C VAL A 683 -5.53 8.14 41.75
N GLU A 684 -6.48 8.60 40.90
CA GLU A 684 -7.84 8.94 41.35
C GLU A 684 -8.59 7.71 41.85
N THR A 685 -8.42 6.55 41.16
CA THR A 685 -9.00 5.28 41.59
C THR A 685 -8.44 4.82 42.93
N LEU A 686 -7.12 4.94 43.11
CA LEU A 686 -6.45 4.62 44.39
C LEU A 686 -6.84 5.59 45.54
N ASN A 687 -6.98 6.88 45.25
CA ASN A 687 -7.47 7.87 46.23
C ASN A 687 -8.91 7.59 46.65
N GLY A 688 -9.78 7.16 45.71
CA GLY A 688 -11.14 6.73 46.04
C GLY A 688 -11.16 5.54 47.00
N LEU A 689 -10.28 4.56 46.79
CA LEU A 689 -10.17 3.37 47.66
C LEU A 689 -9.55 3.65 49.06
N THR A 690 -8.87 4.76 49.24
CA THR A 690 -8.29 5.19 50.54
C THR A 690 -9.26 6.07 51.36
N LEU A 691 -10.31 6.62 50.74
CA LEU A 691 -11.32 7.47 51.39
C LEU A 691 -12.56 6.69 51.83
N ASP A 692 -12.83 5.51 51.27
CA ASP A 692 -13.83 4.54 51.74
C ASP A 692 -13.23 3.59 52.80
#